data_ec636c1254e4e6f10fc78a1af25c1aea
#
_entry.id   ec636c1254e4e6f10fc78a1af25c1aea
#
_cell.length_a   1.000
_cell.length_b   1.000
_cell.length_c   1.000
_cell.angle_alpha   90.00
_cell.angle_beta   90.00
_cell.angle_gamma   90.00
#
_symmetry.space_group_name_H-M   'P 1'
#
loop_
_entity.id
_entity.type
_entity.pdbx_description
1 polymer ?
#
loop_
_entity_poly.entity_id
_entity_poly.type
_entity_poly.pdbx_seq_one_letter_code
_entity_poly.pdbx_strand_id
1 'polypeptide(L)'
;MTPTLNSRLRLGGSLATLALSSFVVPAIAQDQAAPVTTTTPSAVDQPPVADIVVTGSLIARPNNVAVSPIVTVSSELVQQSGQITLEDSLNQLPGFTPSGNAGTGGQGAGGRATLNLRGLGSNRNLVLLDGRRLPLSDINGNVDINILPESIIGSVDVITGGASAIYGSDAMSGVVNFKTDRYFDGVRVDIQNGDSFRGDYGKFNASLALGTKFAGDRGRLMLALSYGKRDPLSGSQRDFFADKVPSSFIGTGAFVPDALNLPSQAALNGVFAQYGVTTPINRTLNLGFNNNGSLFAQTGAINYQGPTSDGYAVVGGNVRMPVGPQLQILNAFERKSAFAKGEFDLTESLTAYGQFLYVDSTVTTESGGSLTQFAPFTTIPVTNPHIPTDLRTLLASRADPTAPFRWSGRYVGIGDKGWDENYRVQQYLGGLKGTISGSWKFDAFVSYDETIHSQSMFNAVLKSRVQTLLNAADGGASLCAGGFNPFGITNATSLSQECQNYMTATVQSRERLAQTQAQGQVNGALFDLPAGPVQLALLAGYRKNTYKYDPSPDLVSNNVESVVGSNPARGEISVKEFAAQIDVPLLSDTPFFHELGVGAAFRYSDYNPTGSVKSYEFDARWQPVQALLIRGSYQRAVRAPNIGELFSPVTGSQLAIGTPPAAIGDPCDIRSTARTGINGAQVRGLCLAQGIPAAAIDAYQFATTATGGNIQGNNALTPEKANTFNVGFVFNPKFSTPWLSGFSFSVDYYNIKIRNVISTINGLTVLAKCYNLDGSNSGYSNSNEFCQLIQRDPTGQLVAIAQPYLNLGALDTDGVDVQVNWSLKLSDAGIGDGSGKIYASSAIGWLNHYKVQTLPGTASQDFVGTSTPGRPLPKWKALTTVGYSSDVFGVGLRWRYQGKLRDISAVTSPAAEQVGVKPYNLFDIFSTLDINDNLQLRGGITNLFDKGIPFVASSQNGTDPGTYDMVGRSFYVGAKFKF
;
A
#
# COMPACT_ATOMS: atom_id res chain seq x y z
N MET A 1 22.86 -39.48 -25.09
CA MET A 1 22.07 -40.44 -24.35
C MET A 1 21.00 -39.67 -23.63
N THR A 2 19.81 -39.80 -24.12
CA THR A 2 18.59 -39.13 -23.62
C THR A 2 18.09 -39.79 -22.32
N PRO A 3 17.62 -39.04 -21.34
CA PRO A 3 16.68 -39.58 -20.37
C PRO A 3 15.28 -38.98 -20.59
N THR A 4 14.37 -39.89 -20.61
CA THR A 4 12.95 -39.84 -20.80
C THR A 4 12.21 -38.95 -19.77
N LEU A 5 11.31 -38.12 -20.31
CA LEU A 5 10.21 -37.44 -19.62
C LEU A 5 9.28 -38.51 -18.96
N ASN A 6 9.05 -38.40 -17.66
CA ASN A 6 7.93 -39.03 -17.00
C ASN A 6 7.14 -37.97 -16.24
N SER A 7 6.17 -37.34 -16.92
CA SER A 7 5.10 -36.55 -16.37
C SER A 7 4.13 -37.45 -15.59
N ARG A 8 4.11 -37.35 -14.27
CA ARG A 8 3.01 -37.90 -13.47
C ARG A 8 2.05 -36.77 -13.14
N LEU A 9 0.98 -36.69 -13.92
CA LEU A 9 -0.26 -36.06 -13.50
C LEU A 9 -0.73 -36.70 -12.18
N ARG A 10 -0.71 -35.97 -11.09
CA ARG A 10 -1.51 -36.31 -9.92
C ARG A 10 -2.71 -35.37 -9.88
N LEU A 11 -3.80 -35.79 -10.50
CA LEU A 11 -5.14 -35.32 -10.15
C LEU A 11 -5.47 -35.87 -8.75
N GLY A 12 -5.33 -35.07 -7.74
CA GLY A 12 -5.83 -35.28 -6.39
C GLY A 12 -7.23 -34.71 -6.26
N GLY A 13 -8.21 -35.36 -6.85
CA GLY A 13 -9.62 -35.04 -6.60
C GLY A 13 -10.03 -35.61 -5.23
N SER A 14 -10.10 -34.75 -4.21
CA SER A 14 -10.86 -35.06 -3.00
C SER A 14 -12.27 -34.53 -3.18
N LEU A 15 -13.15 -35.35 -3.72
CA LEU A 15 -14.58 -35.13 -3.62
C LEU A 15 -14.99 -35.38 -2.15
N ALA A 16 -15.22 -34.28 -1.43
CA ALA A 16 -15.97 -34.33 -0.18
C ALA A 16 -17.46 -34.47 -0.55
N THR A 17 -17.95 -35.68 -0.45
CA THR A 17 -19.37 -36.01 -0.57
C THR A 17 -20.09 -35.46 0.65
N LEU A 18 -20.73 -34.29 0.53
CA LEU A 18 -21.73 -33.82 1.48
C LEU A 18 -23.03 -34.54 1.17
N ALA A 19 -23.43 -35.44 2.06
CA ALA A 19 -24.74 -36.05 2.06
C ALA A 19 -25.81 -35.01 2.37
N LEU A 20 -26.55 -34.55 1.35
CA LEU A 20 -27.83 -33.86 1.55
C LEU A 20 -28.87 -34.87 1.98
N SER A 21 -29.25 -34.86 3.24
CA SER A 21 -30.45 -35.50 3.72
C SER A 21 -31.68 -34.71 3.25
N SER A 22 -32.42 -35.32 2.37
CA SER A 22 -33.69 -34.84 1.81
C SER A 22 -34.74 -34.73 2.91
N PHE A 23 -35.13 -33.49 3.27
CA PHE A 23 -36.40 -33.29 3.93
C PHE A 23 -37.52 -33.12 2.86
N VAL A 24 -38.33 -34.16 2.76
CA VAL A 24 -39.57 -34.15 1.96
C VAL A 24 -40.63 -33.40 2.79
N VAL A 25 -41.13 -32.30 2.29
CA VAL A 25 -42.37 -31.67 2.77
C VAL A 25 -43.43 -31.90 1.72
N PRO A 26 -44.61 -32.46 2.09
CA PRO A 26 -45.65 -32.75 1.13
C PRO A 26 -46.34 -31.49 0.63
N ALA A 27 -46.46 -31.36 -0.69
CA ALA A 27 -47.28 -30.36 -1.35
C ALA A 27 -48.76 -30.68 -1.16
N ILE A 28 -49.53 -29.72 -0.67
CA ILE A 28 -51.00 -29.72 -0.74
C ILE A 28 -51.38 -28.80 -1.90
N ALA A 29 -51.86 -29.40 -2.98
CA ALA A 29 -52.51 -28.68 -4.05
C ALA A 29 -53.96 -28.42 -3.68
N GLN A 30 -54.43 -27.17 -3.85
CA GLN A 30 -55.86 -26.91 -4.07
C GLN A 30 -56.05 -25.82 -5.11
N ASP A 31 -56.66 -26.28 -6.16
CA ASP A 31 -57.19 -25.60 -7.33
C ASP A 31 -58.43 -24.80 -6.95
N GLN A 32 -58.55 -23.53 -7.36
CA GLN A 32 -59.83 -22.97 -7.77
C GLN A 32 -59.64 -21.65 -8.55
N ALA A 33 -60.05 -21.74 -9.82
CA ALA A 33 -60.20 -20.59 -10.69
C ALA A 33 -61.47 -19.80 -10.39
N ALA A 34 -61.40 -18.46 -10.46
CA ALA A 34 -62.55 -17.56 -10.66
C ALA A 34 -62.05 -16.12 -10.99
N PRO A 35 -62.87 -15.20 -11.48
CA PRO A 35 -62.86 -14.79 -12.89
C PRO A 35 -62.18 -13.42 -13.12
N VAL A 36 -61.77 -13.21 -14.36
CA VAL A 36 -61.17 -11.99 -14.91
C VAL A 36 -62.13 -10.80 -14.79
N THR A 37 -61.76 -9.80 -14.02
CA THR A 37 -62.29 -8.43 -14.10
C THR A 37 -61.21 -7.50 -14.60
N THR A 38 -61.41 -6.95 -15.78
CA THR A 38 -60.64 -5.89 -16.38
C THR A 38 -60.78 -4.62 -15.54
N THR A 39 -59.70 -4.21 -14.89
CA THR A 39 -59.58 -2.87 -14.33
C THR A 39 -58.38 -2.16 -14.98
N THR A 40 -58.67 -0.95 -15.42
CA THR A 40 -57.78 0.09 -15.93
C THR A 40 -56.44 0.19 -15.15
N PRO A 41 -55.30 0.44 -15.84
CA PRO A 41 -54.03 0.55 -15.11
C PRO A 41 -54.03 1.83 -14.27
N SER A 42 -54.14 1.65 -12.96
CA SER A 42 -53.78 2.68 -11.99
C SER A 42 -52.28 2.91 -11.99
N ALA A 43 -51.89 4.14 -11.74
CA ALA A 43 -50.56 4.59 -11.65
C ALA A 43 -49.64 3.57 -10.94
N VAL A 44 -48.51 3.26 -11.58
CA VAL A 44 -47.44 2.45 -11.03
C VAL A 44 -47.06 3.03 -9.68
N ASP A 45 -47.39 2.34 -8.59
CA ASP A 45 -46.80 2.57 -7.29
C ASP A 45 -45.29 2.47 -7.41
N GLN A 46 -44.62 3.62 -7.40
CA GLN A 46 -43.19 3.65 -7.18
C GLN A 46 -42.96 3.08 -5.77
N PRO A 47 -42.11 2.04 -5.60
CA PRO A 47 -41.77 1.60 -4.26
C PRO A 47 -41.25 2.77 -3.45
N PRO A 48 -41.53 2.85 -2.15
CA PRO A 48 -41.09 3.96 -1.30
C PRO A 48 -39.60 4.11 -1.48
N VAL A 49 -39.14 5.33 -1.77
CA VAL A 49 -37.73 5.68 -1.94
C VAL A 49 -37.05 5.31 -0.64
N ALA A 50 -36.37 4.15 -0.62
CA ALA A 50 -35.56 3.75 0.51
C ALA A 50 -34.57 4.89 0.81
N ASP A 51 -34.34 5.20 2.07
CA ASP A 51 -33.39 6.21 2.53
C ASP A 51 -32.05 6.03 1.79
N ILE A 52 -31.82 6.84 0.76
CA ILE A 52 -30.55 6.89 0.06
C ILE A 52 -29.59 7.61 0.99
N VAL A 53 -28.78 6.86 1.73
CA VAL A 53 -27.67 7.43 2.50
C VAL A 53 -26.72 8.06 1.51
N VAL A 54 -26.76 9.37 1.44
CA VAL A 54 -25.88 10.14 0.56
C VAL A 54 -24.49 10.22 1.18
N THR A 55 -23.49 9.85 0.42
CA THR A 55 -22.10 10.03 0.82
C THR A 55 -21.73 11.51 0.66
N GLY A 56 -21.11 12.13 1.67
CA GLY A 56 -20.64 13.53 1.62
C GLY A 56 -21.51 14.55 2.33
N SER A 57 -22.56 14.13 3.03
CA SER A 57 -23.45 15.03 3.78
C SER A 57 -24.05 14.28 4.98
N LEU A 58 -24.30 14.98 6.10
CA LEU A 58 -25.14 14.48 7.21
C LEU A 58 -26.63 14.57 6.88
N ILE A 59 -26.97 15.34 5.84
CA ILE A 59 -28.34 15.54 5.36
C ILE A 59 -28.51 14.68 4.12
N ALA A 60 -29.53 13.80 4.10
CA ALA A 60 -29.76 12.89 2.98
C ALA A 60 -30.12 13.63 1.69
N ARG A 61 -29.35 13.35 0.61
CA ARG A 61 -29.55 13.89 -0.75
C ARG A 61 -29.23 12.87 -1.82
N PRO A 62 -29.84 12.90 -3.00
CA PRO A 62 -29.41 12.06 -4.14
C PRO A 62 -28.01 12.44 -4.63
N ASN A 63 -27.20 11.46 -5.03
CA ASN A 63 -25.82 11.67 -5.49
C ASN A 63 -25.69 12.63 -6.69
N ASN A 64 -26.71 12.70 -7.56
CA ASN A 64 -26.71 13.57 -8.73
C ASN A 64 -26.81 15.07 -8.41
N VAL A 65 -27.23 15.44 -7.20
CA VAL A 65 -27.26 16.82 -6.68
C VAL A 65 -26.21 17.08 -5.59
N ALA A 66 -25.30 16.13 -5.38
CA ALA A 66 -24.21 16.30 -4.43
C ALA A 66 -23.25 17.41 -4.86
N VAL A 67 -22.86 18.27 -3.93
CA VAL A 67 -21.96 19.40 -4.21
C VAL A 67 -20.53 18.96 -4.39
N SER A 68 -20.06 18.01 -3.59
CA SER A 68 -18.77 17.38 -3.81
C SER A 68 -18.84 16.36 -4.96
N PRO A 69 -17.84 16.31 -5.84
CA PRO A 69 -17.80 15.31 -6.92
C PRO A 69 -17.85 13.88 -6.36
N ILE A 70 -18.84 13.10 -6.76
CA ILE A 70 -18.98 11.70 -6.39
C ILE A 70 -18.84 10.84 -7.63
N VAL A 71 -17.92 9.88 -7.58
CA VAL A 71 -17.79 8.80 -8.55
C VAL A 71 -18.37 7.54 -7.93
N THR A 72 -19.50 7.06 -8.44
CA THR A 72 -20.06 5.78 -7.99
C THR A 72 -19.57 4.66 -8.88
N VAL A 73 -18.92 3.67 -8.28
CA VAL A 73 -18.45 2.44 -8.91
C VAL A 73 -19.42 1.32 -8.58
N SER A 74 -20.01 0.72 -9.57
CA SER A 74 -20.94 -0.39 -9.36
C SER A 74 -20.21 -1.70 -9.06
N SER A 75 -20.89 -2.65 -8.42
CA SER A 75 -20.35 -3.99 -8.17
C SER A 75 -20.02 -4.75 -9.46
N GLU A 76 -20.75 -4.50 -10.56
CA GLU A 76 -20.47 -5.11 -11.85
C GLU A 76 -19.10 -4.71 -12.39
N LEU A 77 -18.70 -3.45 -12.25
CA LEU A 77 -17.38 -2.98 -12.69
C LEU A 77 -16.26 -3.71 -11.95
N VAL A 78 -16.45 -3.96 -10.65
CA VAL A 78 -15.50 -4.73 -9.82
C VAL A 78 -15.44 -6.19 -10.29
N GLN A 79 -16.59 -6.86 -10.45
CA GLN A 79 -16.69 -8.25 -10.90
C GLN A 79 -16.09 -8.46 -12.30
N GLN A 80 -16.34 -7.52 -13.22
CA GLN A 80 -15.80 -7.54 -14.58
C GLN A 80 -14.29 -7.26 -14.65
N SER A 81 -13.65 -6.87 -13.56
CA SER A 81 -12.19 -6.67 -13.54
C SER A 81 -11.41 -7.99 -13.51
N GLY A 82 -12.06 -9.10 -13.10
CA GLY A 82 -11.39 -10.39 -12.89
C GLY A 82 -10.40 -10.41 -11.75
N GLN A 83 -10.36 -9.35 -10.93
CA GLN A 83 -9.50 -9.27 -9.76
C GLN A 83 -10.20 -9.93 -8.56
N ILE A 84 -9.43 -10.41 -7.61
CA ILE A 84 -9.94 -10.99 -6.35
C ILE A 84 -9.84 -10.00 -5.19
N THR A 85 -9.43 -8.76 -5.46
CA THR A 85 -9.24 -7.72 -4.48
C THR A 85 -9.82 -6.40 -4.98
N LEU A 86 -10.50 -5.68 -4.09
CA LEU A 86 -11.20 -4.44 -4.43
C LEU A 86 -10.25 -3.32 -4.85
N GLU A 87 -9.05 -3.26 -4.26
CA GLU A 87 -8.08 -2.21 -4.56
C GLU A 87 -7.53 -2.30 -5.98
N ASP A 88 -7.32 -3.51 -6.52
CA ASP A 88 -6.85 -3.68 -7.90
C ASP A 88 -7.85 -3.11 -8.90
N SER A 89 -9.16 -3.21 -8.59
CA SER A 89 -10.23 -2.63 -9.39
C SER A 89 -10.30 -1.11 -9.23
N LEU A 90 -10.21 -0.59 -7.99
CA LEU A 90 -10.30 0.84 -7.69
C LEU A 90 -9.06 1.61 -8.16
N ASN A 91 -7.87 1.02 -8.09
CA ASN A 91 -6.62 1.62 -8.57
C ASN A 91 -6.59 1.83 -10.10
N GLN A 92 -7.51 1.23 -10.86
CA GLN A 92 -7.69 1.52 -12.28
C GLN A 92 -8.26 2.92 -12.51
N LEU A 93 -9.06 3.45 -11.58
CA LEU A 93 -9.66 4.78 -11.68
C LEU A 93 -8.60 5.89 -11.62
N PRO A 94 -8.79 7.00 -12.37
CA PRO A 94 -7.82 8.09 -12.41
C PRO A 94 -7.53 8.75 -11.06
N GLY A 95 -8.54 8.87 -10.20
CA GLY A 95 -8.43 9.49 -8.87
C GLY A 95 -7.55 8.71 -7.88
N PHE A 96 -7.21 7.44 -8.16
CA PHE A 96 -6.39 6.62 -7.29
C PHE A 96 -4.96 6.51 -7.82
N THR A 97 -4.02 6.61 -6.90
CA THR A 97 -2.61 6.29 -7.12
C THR A 97 -2.30 5.00 -6.38
N PRO A 98 -1.67 4.01 -7.01
CA PRO A 98 -1.28 2.79 -6.32
C PRO A 98 -0.47 3.11 -5.06
N SER A 99 -0.70 2.30 -4.02
CA SER A 99 -0.02 2.41 -2.74
C SER A 99 0.33 0.98 -2.28
N GLY A 100 0.04 0.60 -1.05
CA GLY A 100 0.12 -0.81 -0.68
C GLY A 100 -0.98 -1.60 -1.36
N ASN A 101 -0.65 -2.72 -1.98
CA ASN A 101 -1.64 -3.67 -2.49
C ASN A 101 -1.40 -5.08 -1.92
N ALA A 102 -2.42 -5.93 -2.00
CA ALA A 102 -2.38 -7.27 -1.42
C ALA A 102 -1.30 -8.18 -2.05
N GLY A 103 -0.81 -7.83 -3.24
CA GLY A 103 0.23 -8.59 -3.94
C GLY A 103 1.64 -8.12 -3.63
N THR A 104 1.82 -6.97 -3.01
CA THR A 104 3.13 -6.35 -2.80
C THR A 104 3.35 -6.04 -1.32
N GLY A 105 4.53 -5.54 -1.02
CA GLY A 105 4.94 -5.25 0.34
C GLY A 105 5.86 -6.32 0.90
N GLY A 106 6.81 -5.90 1.69
CA GLY A 106 7.73 -6.75 2.42
C GLY A 106 7.36 -6.82 3.89
N GLN A 107 8.33 -7.09 4.71
CA GLN A 107 8.23 -7.23 6.17
C GLN A 107 7.32 -6.17 6.81
N GLY A 108 6.32 -6.60 7.56
CA GLY A 108 5.42 -5.76 8.33
C GLY A 108 4.37 -4.99 7.53
N ALA A 109 4.35 -5.15 6.20
CA ALA A 109 3.43 -4.45 5.31
C ALA A 109 2.81 -5.35 4.24
N GLY A 110 3.16 -6.65 4.24
CA GLY A 110 2.69 -7.60 3.23
C GLY A 110 1.17 -7.78 3.24
N GLY A 111 0.57 -7.82 2.07
CA GLY A 111 -0.81 -8.20 1.87
C GLY A 111 -1.90 -7.19 2.20
N ARG A 112 -1.57 -6.04 2.75
CA ARG A 112 -2.57 -4.99 3.00
C ARG A 112 -2.88 -4.22 1.73
N ALA A 113 -4.17 -4.05 1.46
CA ALA A 113 -4.69 -3.27 0.36
C ALA A 113 -5.16 -1.89 0.85
N THR A 114 -4.44 -0.86 0.54
CA THR A 114 -4.76 0.51 0.95
C THR A 114 -5.13 1.38 -0.26
N LEU A 115 -6.05 2.30 -0.06
CA LEU A 115 -6.44 3.26 -1.08
C LEU A 115 -5.70 4.59 -0.90
N ASN A 116 -5.28 5.21 -1.99
CA ASN A 116 -4.57 6.49 -1.98
C ASN A 116 -5.17 7.43 -3.01
N LEU A 117 -6.07 8.29 -2.57
CA LEU A 117 -6.69 9.30 -3.41
C LEU A 117 -5.69 10.40 -3.76
N ARG A 118 -5.53 10.66 -5.07
CA ARG A 118 -4.70 11.74 -5.64
C ARG A 118 -3.22 11.68 -5.24
N GLY A 119 -2.73 10.51 -4.77
CA GLY A 119 -1.35 10.35 -4.33
C GLY A 119 -0.99 11.10 -3.04
N LEU A 120 -1.98 11.59 -2.29
CA LEU A 120 -1.77 12.36 -1.08
C LEU A 120 -1.38 11.53 0.16
N GLY A 121 -1.44 10.20 0.03
CA GLY A 121 -1.17 9.23 1.09
C GLY A 121 -2.45 8.54 1.59
N SER A 122 -2.36 7.23 1.86
CA SER A 122 -3.51 6.43 2.28
C SER A 122 -4.09 6.83 3.63
N ASN A 123 -3.30 7.47 4.49
CA ASN A 123 -3.74 8.02 5.78
C ASN A 123 -4.41 9.41 5.67
N ARG A 124 -4.61 9.95 4.47
CA ARG A 124 -5.31 11.22 4.20
C ARG A 124 -6.61 11.04 3.45
N ASN A 125 -6.99 9.81 3.13
CA ASN A 125 -8.34 9.48 2.68
C ASN A 125 -9.05 8.59 3.69
N LEU A 126 -10.33 8.85 3.89
CA LEU A 126 -11.15 8.10 4.81
C LEU A 126 -11.87 6.97 4.09
N VAL A 127 -11.83 5.76 4.67
CA VAL A 127 -12.53 4.59 4.14
C VAL A 127 -13.66 4.21 5.08
N LEU A 128 -14.86 4.03 4.52
CA LEU A 128 -16.09 3.77 5.26
C LEU A 128 -16.82 2.54 4.70
N LEU A 129 -17.63 1.90 5.55
CA LEU A 129 -18.67 0.95 5.17
C LEU A 129 -20.02 1.47 5.65
N ASP A 130 -20.96 1.68 4.73
CA ASP A 130 -22.27 2.27 5.01
C ASP A 130 -22.19 3.59 5.85
N GLY A 131 -21.20 4.44 5.51
CA GLY A 131 -20.96 5.71 6.20
C GLY A 131 -20.23 5.62 7.55
N ARG A 132 -19.80 4.44 7.99
CA ARG A 132 -19.13 4.19 9.28
C ARG A 132 -17.68 3.79 9.07
N ARG A 133 -16.81 4.22 10.00
CA ARG A 133 -15.37 3.92 9.93
C ARG A 133 -15.12 2.43 10.08
N LEU A 134 -14.16 1.93 9.30
CA LEU A 134 -13.68 0.55 9.36
C LEU A 134 -12.53 0.41 10.39
N PRO A 135 -12.24 -0.83 10.84
CA PRO A 135 -11.08 -1.14 11.66
C PRO A 135 -9.77 -0.65 11.03
N LEU A 136 -8.87 -0.12 11.86
CA LEU A 136 -7.53 0.24 11.42
C LEU A 136 -6.69 -1.02 11.19
N SER A 137 -5.90 -1.03 10.12
CA SER A 137 -5.02 -2.16 9.77
C SER A 137 -3.58 -1.99 10.26
N ASP A 138 -3.17 -0.75 10.54
CA ASP A 138 -1.82 -0.44 11.00
C ASP A 138 -1.78 0.82 11.87
N ILE A 139 -0.62 1.06 12.46
CA ILE A 139 -0.34 2.23 13.31
C ILE A 139 -0.42 3.56 12.57
N ASN A 140 -0.30 3.56 11.24
CA ASN A 140 -0.33 4.77 10.41
C ASN A 140 -1.77 5.22 10.10
N GLY A 141 -2.78 4.56 10.68
CA GLY A 141 -4.18 4.91 10.50
C GLY A 141 -4.78 4.46 9.17
N ASN A 142 -4.13 3.54 8.47
CA ASN A 142 -4.64 2.98 7.22
C ASN A 142 -5.72 1.93 7.48
N VAL A 143 -6.63 1.78 6.52
CA VAL A 143 -7.63 0.72 6.47
C VAL A 143 -7.24 -0.26 5.37
N ASP A 144 -7.24 -1.55 5.69
CA ASP A 144 -7.09 -2.61 4.70
C ASP A 144 -8.46 -2.97 4.12
N ILE A 145 -8.70 -2.66 2.85
CA ILE A 145 -9.98 -2.95 2.21
C ILE A 145 -10.17 -4.43 1.85
N ASN A 146 -9.14 -5.26 2.00
CA ASN A 146 -9.28 -6.71 1.90
C ASN A 146 -10.19 -7.30 2.99
N ILE A 147 -10.47 -6.54 4.06
CA ILE A 147 -11.42 -6.99 5.09
C ILE A 147 -12.87 -7.04 4.59
N LEU A 148 -13.17 -6.40 3.46
CA LEU A 148 -14.53 -6.34 2.91
C LEU A 148 -14.80 -7.55 2.00
N PRO A 149 -15.80 -8.40 2.30
CA PRO A 149 -16.25 -9.42 1.37
C PRO A 149 -16.88 -8.78 0.13
N GLU A 150 -16.38 -9.10 -1.05
CA GLU A 150 -16.89 -8.52 -2.31
C GLU A 150 -18.38 -8.81 -2.54
N SER A 151 -18.85 -9.97 -2.07
CA SER A 151 -20.23 -10.43 -2.25
C SER A 151 -21.29 -9.57 -1.56
N ILE A 152 -20.90 -8.72 -0.60
CA ILE A 152 -21.83 -7.83 0.09
C ILE A 152 -21.80 -6.40 -0.47
N ILE A 153 -20.84 -6.06 -1.34
CA ILE A 153 -20.69 -4.70 -1.83
C ILE A 153 -21.60 -4.47 -3.02
N GLY A 154 -22.56 -3.59 -2.86
CA GLY A 154 -23.48 -3.17 -3.92
C GLY A 154 -22.90 -2.03 -4.77
N SER A 155 -22.19 -1.09 -4.13
CA SER A 155 -21.51 0.02 -4.83
C SER A 155 -20.42 0.64 -3.95
N VAL A 156 -19.55 1.41 -4.59
CA VAL A 156 -18.52 2.20 -3.91
C VAL A 156 -18.65 3.66 -4.33
N ASP A 157 -18.91 4.55 -3.38
CA ASP A 157 -18.91 5.98 -3.63
C ASP A 157 -17.54 6.57 -3.29
N VAL A 158 -16.95 7.26 -4.23
CA VAL A 158 -15.68 7.97 -4.06
C VAL A 158 -15.96 9.47 -4.12
N ILE A 159 -15.83 10.15 -2.99
CA ILE A 159 -15.87 11.61 -2.90
C ILE A 159 -14.45 12.11 -3.02
N THR A 160 -14.21 13.03 -3.92
CA THR A 160 -12.92 13.68 -4.10
C THR A 160 -12.95 15.11 -3.55
N GLY A 161 -11.96 15.44 -2.71
CA GLY A 161 -11.88 16.71 -1.99
C GLY A 161 -12.01 16.51 -0.48
N GLY A 162 -11.79 17.58 0.30
CA GLY A 162 -11.89 17.52 1.74
C GLY A 162 -13.31 17.23 2.21
N ALA A 163 -13.49 16.43 3.24
CA ALA A 163 -14.79 16.14 3.85
C ALA A 163 -14.70 16.06 5.40
N SER A 164 -13.67 16.69 5.98
CA SER A 164 -13.47 16.60 7.44
C SER A 164 -14.53 17.31 8.25
N ALA A 165 -15.25 18.27 7.69
CA ALA A 165 -16.39 18.91 8.35
C ALA A 165 -17.53 17.90 8.61
N ILE A 166 -17.71 16.94 7.70
CA ILE A 166 -18.76 15.91 7.76
C ILE A 166 -18.27 14.67 8.53
N TYR A 167 -17.07 14.14 8.21
CA TYR A 167 -16.61 12.84 8.67
C TYR A 167 -15.47 12.89 9.71
N GLY A 168 -14.95 14.08 10.03
CA GLY A 168 -13.83 14.27 10.95
C GLY A 168 -12.48 14.07 10.30
N SER A 169 -11.45 13.78 11.13
CA SER A 169 -10.07 13.59 10.69
C SER A 169 -9.94 12.55 9.57
N ASP A 170 -8.87 12.67 8.78
CA ASP A 170 -8.42 11.75 7.73
C ASP A 170 -9.12 11.94 6.37
N ALA A 171 -10.27 12.63 6.32
CA ALA A 171 -10.97 12.95 5.08
C ALA A 171 -10.40 14.23 4.42
N MET A 172 -9.08 14.25 4.14
CA MET A 172 -8.41 15.42 3.53
C MET A 172 -8.38 15.36 2.00
N SER A 173 -8.05 14.20 1.44
CA SER A 173 -8.05 13.96 -0.02
C SER A 173 -9.41 13.51 -0.53
N GLY A 174 -10.23 12.96 0.35
CA GLY A 174 -11.56 12.46 0.05
C GLY A 174 -12.03 11.34 0.96
N VAL A 175 -13.15 10.74 0.56
CA VAL A 175 -13.79 9.61 1.25
C VAL A 175 -14.11 8.51 0.25
N VAL A 176 -13.85 7.26 0.61
CA VAL A 176 -14.28 6.08 -0.11
C VAL A 176 -15.28 5.34 0.74
N ASN A 177 -16.54 5.35 0.37
CA ASN A 177 -17.62 4.73 1.12
C ASN A 177 -18.14 3.50 0.37
N PHE A 178 -17.84 2.33 0.91
CA PHE A 178 -18.39 1.07 0.46
C PHE A 178 -19.82 0.95 0.97
N LYS A 179 -20.75 0.70 0.07
CA LYS A 179 -22.15 0.48 0.43
C LYS A 179 -22.49 -0.99 0.29
N THR A 180 -23.03 -1.56 1.34
CA THR A 180 -23.52 -2.94 1.29
C THR A 180 -24.70 -3.04 0.35
N ASP A 181 -24.86 -4.22 -0.26
CA ASP A 181 -26.04 -4.54 -1.07
C ASP A 181 -27.33 -4.42 -0.22
N ARG A 182 -28.44 -4.20 -0.89
CA ARG A 182 -29.75 -4.17 -0.25
C ARG A 182 -30.04 -5.55 0.35
N TYR A 183 -30.81 -5.56 1.42
CA TYR A 183 -31.34 -6.83 1.93
C TYR A 183 -32.09 -7.57 0.80
N PHE A 184 -31.83 -8.82 0.68
CA PHE A 184 -32.48 -9.71 -0.29
C PHE A 184 -33.03 -10.94 0.44
N ASP A 185 -33.89 -11.69 -0.21
CA ASP A 185 -34.40 -12.95 0.27
C ASP A 185 -33.83 -14.08 -0.58
N GLY A 186 -33.27 -15.11 0.07
CA GLY A 186 -32.71 -16.27 -0.63
C GLY A 186 -31.20 -16.44 -0.44
N VAL A 187 -30.59 -17.18 -1.34
CA VAL A 187 -29.20 -17.61 -1.32
C VAL A 187 -28.49 -17.15 -2.56
N ARG A 188 -27.27 -16.62 -2.41
CA ARG A 188 -26.39 -16.29 -3.54
C ARG A 188 -25.05 -17.01 -3.34
N VAL A 189 -24.58 -17.70 -4.37
CA VAL A 189 -23.26 -18.32 -4.41
C VAL A 189 -22.51 -17.74 -5.59
N ASP A 190 -21.27 -17.29 -5.35
CA ASP A 190 -20.39 -16.77 -6.40
C ASP A 190 -19.05 -17.50 -6.33
N ILE A 191 -18.60 -18.07 -7.44
CA ILE A 191 -17.33 -18.80 -7.53
C ILE A 191 -16.60 -18.25 -8.75
N GLN A 192 -15.32 -17.92 -8.57
CA GLN A 192 -14.44 -17.47 -9.65
C GLN A 192 -13.09 -18.14 -9.56
N ASN A 193 -12.58 -18.57 -10.71
CA ASN A 193 -11.22 -19.05 -10.88
C ASN A 193 -10.54 -18.28 -11.99
N GLY A 194 -9.22 -18.09 -11.90
CA GLY A 194 -8.42 -17.42 -12.91
C GLY A 194 -6.97 -17.84 -12.84
N ASP A 195 -6.25 -17.65 -13.94
CA ASP A 195 -4.82 -17.92 -14.01
C ASP A 195 -4.16 -17.04 -15.08
N SER A 196 -2.83 -16.98 -15.07
CA SER A 196 -2.07 -16.46 -16.20
C SER A 196 -2.15 -17.43 -17.37
N PHE A 197 -1.95 -16.96 -18.62
CA PHE A 197 -1.81 -17.87 -19.76
C PHE A 197 -0.53 -18.75 -19.70
N ARG A 198 0.36 -18.49 -18.74
CA ARG A 198 1.52 -19.32 -18.43
C ARG A 198 1.24 -20.41 -17.41
N GLY A 199 0.07 -20.38 -16.74
CA GLY A 199 -0.34 -21.33 -15.71
C GLY A 199 0.46 -21.21 -14.40
N ASP A 200 0.90 -20.01 -14.07
CA ASP A 200 1.83 -19.76 -12.96
C ASP A 200 1.33 -18.74 -11.93
N TYR A 201 0.05 -18.31 -12.02
CA TYR A 201 -0.53 -17.32 -11.11
C TYR A 201 -2.01 -17.59 -10.85
N GLY A 202 -2.29 -18.73 -10.21
CA GLY A 202 -3.64 -19.16 -9.87
C GLY A 202 -4.35 -18.21 -8.91
N LYS A 203 -5.63 -17.95 -9.18
CA LYS A 203 -6.52 -17.14 -8.34
C LYS A 203 -7.84 -17.89 -8.14
N PHE A 204 -8.32 -17.93 -6.91
CA PHE A 204 -9.61 -18.53 -6.58
C PHE A 204 -10.38 -17.64 -5.61
N ASN A 205 -11.66 -17.44 -5.86
CA ASN A 205 -12.58 -16.76 -4.94
C ASN A 205 -13.92 -17.51 -4.92
N ALA A 206 -14.44 -17.70 -3.72
CA ALA A 206 -15.78 -18.27 -3.51
C ALA A 206 -16.49 -17.50 -2.40
N SER A 207 -17.77 -17.21 -2.61
CA SER A 207 -18.60 -16.55 -1.61
C SER A 207 -20.01 -17.13 -1.56
N LEU A 208 -20.57 -17.11 -0.36
CA LEU A 208 -21.95 -17.47 -0.06
C LEU A 208 -22.58 -16.29 0.67
N ALA A 209 -23.72 -15.80 0.19
CA ALA A 209 -24.52 -14.82 0.87
C ALA A 209 -25.94 -15.34 1.07
N LEU A 210 -26.47 -15.16 2.27
CA LEU A 210 -27.81 -15.57 2.68
C LEU A 210 -28.56 -14.32 3.12
N GLY A 211 -29.76 -14.12 2.61
CA GLY A 211 -30.65 -13.04 3.01
C GLY A 211 -31.98 -13.58 3.43
N THR A 212 -32.60 -12.98 4.44
CA THR A 212 -33.96 -13.36 4.85
C THR A 212 -34.68 -12.23 5.56
N LYS A 213 -35.98 -12.24 5.45
CA LYS A 213 -36.92 -11.46 6.24
C LYS A 213 -37.58 -12.35 7.26
N PHE A 214 -37.92 -11.84 8.43
CA PHE A 214 -38.58 -12.58 9.49
C PHE A 214 -39.51 -11.70 10.34
N ALA A 215 -40.31 -12.30 11.20
CA ALA A 215 -41.23 -11.62 12.09
C ALA A 215 -42.26 -10.71 11.36
N GLY A 216 -42.78 -11.15 10.19
CA GLY A 216 -43.72 -10.35 9.38
C GLY A 216 -43.06 -9.10 8.79
N ASP A 217 -41.89 -9.27 8.17
CA ASP A 217 -41.07 -8.26 7.52
C ASP A 217 -40.46 -7.18 8.45
N ARG A 218 -40.70 -7.28 9.78
CA ARG A 218 -40.07 -6.38 10.75
C ARG A 218 -38.57 -6.66 10.94
N GLY A 219 -38.12 -7.89 10.70
CA GLY A 219 -36.73 -8.28 10.77
C GLY A 219 -36.15 -8.55 9.39
N ARG A 220 -34.89 -8.12 9.20
CA ARG A 220 -34.09 -8.39 8.00
C ARG A 220 -32.70 -8.81 8.44
N LEU A 221 -32.18 -9.87 7.84
CA LEU A 221 -30.85 -10.40 8.14
C LEU A 221 -30.13 -10.71 6.83
N MET A 222 -28.85 -10.39 6.77
CA MET A 222 -27.94 -10.78 5.72
C MET A 222 -26.67 -11.38 6.35
N LEU A 223 -26.26 -12.55 5.86
CA LEU A 223 -25.03 -13.23 6.24
C LEU A 223 -24.20 -13.43 4.99
N ALA A 224 -22.88 -13.28 5.07
CA ALA A 224 -21.98 -13.61 3.98
C ALA A 224 -20.71 -14.28 4.51
N LEU A 225 -20.27 -15.28 3.78
CA LEU A 225 -19.00 -15.97 3.96
C LEU A 225 -18.20 -15.86 2.68
N SER A 226 -16.90 -15.61 2.76
CA SER A 226 -16.05 -15.65 1.57
C SER A 226 -14.68 -16.27 1.85
N TYR A 227 -14.16 -16.90 0.82
CA TYR A 227 -12.80 -17.45 0.75
C TYR A 227 -12.12 -16.95 -0.51
N GLY A 228 -10.91 -16.43 -0.38
CA GLY A 228 -10.08 -15.98 -1.49
C GLY A 228 -8.66 -16.49 -1.36
N LYS A 229 -8.07 -16.94 -2.46
CA LYS A 229 -6.69 -17.41 -2.53
C LYS A 229 -6.02 -16.91 -3.80
N ARG A 230 -4.73 -16.60 -3.69
CA ARG A 230 -3.85 -16.24 -4.79
C ARG A 230 -2.48 -16.85 -4.58
N ASP A 231 -1.95 -17.49 -5.64
CA ASP A 231 -0.61 -18.06 -5.63
C ASP A 231 0.46 -16.95 -5.78
N PRO A 232 1.68 -17.17 -5.28
CA PRO A 232 2.77 -16.21 -5.43
C PRO A 232 3.28 -16.16 -6.86
N LEU A 233 3.94 -15.04 -7.23
CA LEU A 233 4.66 -14.89 -8.48
C LEU A 233 6.13 -14.58 -8.19
N SER A 234 7.03 -15.43 -8.68
CA SER A 234 8.48 -15.27 -8.53
C SER A 234 9.11 -14.55 -9.72
N GLY A 235 10.23 -13.87 -9.51
CA GLY A 235 11.05 -13.26 -10.55
C GLY A 235 11.59 -14.26 -11.57
N SER A 236 11.85 -15.48 -11.16
CA SER A 236 12.28 -16.57 -12.07
C SER A 236 11.24 -16.93 -13.13
N GLN A 237 9.98 -16.57 -12.93
CA GLN A 237 8.87 -16.85 -13.85
C GLN A 237 8.65 -15.74 -14.88
N ARG A 238 9.49 -14.70 -14.89
CA ARG A 238 9.38 -13.56 -15.83
C ARG A 238 10.75 -13.20 -16.41
N ASP A 239 10.85 -13.24 -17.74
CA ASP A 239 12.09 -12.94 -18.48
C ASP A 239 12.64 -11.54 -18.15
N PHE A 240 11.75 -10.59 -17.83
CA PHE A 240 12.13 -9.24 -17.41
C PHE A 240 13.15 -9.26 -16.26
N PHE A 241 13.02 -10.16 -15.29
CA PHE A 241 13.91 -10.25 -14.13
C PHE A 241 15.18 -11.08 -14.40
N ALA A 242 15.20 -11.89 -15.45
CA ALA A 242 16.40 -12.55 -15.91
C ALA A 242 17.36 -11.58 -16.63
N ASP A 243 16.79 -10.69 -17.46
CA ASP A 243 17.59 -9.80 -18.34
C ASP A 243 17.97 -8.48 -17.66
N LYS A 244 17.10 -7.93 -16.78
CA LYS A 244 17.24 -6.61 -16.14
C LYS A 244 17.38 -6.74 -14.64
N VAL A 245 18.49 -7.29 -14.22
CA VAL A 245 18.68 -7.87 -12.91
C VAL A 245 19.04 -6.81 -11.88
N PRO A 246 18.22 -6.59 -10.84
CA PRO A 246 18.73 -6.04 -9.59
C PRO A 246 19.84 -6.94 -9.08
N SER A 247 20.97 -6.35 -8.73
CA SER A 247 22.14 -7.06 -8.23
C SER A 247 22.64 -6.46 -6.94
N SER A 248 23.18 -7.30 -6.05
CA SER A 248 23.74 -6.92 -4.77
C SER A 248 25.25 -7.08 -4.74
N PHE A 249 25.97 -6.15 -4.08
CA PHE A 249 27.37 -6.34 -3.74
C PHE A 249 27.55 -7.37 -2.61
N ILE A 250 26.52 -7.61 -1.80
CA ILE A 250 26.56 -8.62 -0.76
C ILE A 250 26.20 -9.97 -1.39
N GLY A 251 27.24 -10.72 -1.72
CA GLY A 251 27.15 -12.07 -2.24
C GLY A 251 27.32 -13.12 -1.14
N THR A 252 27.89 -14.25 -1.48
CA THR A 252 28.09 -15.38 -0.55
C THR A 252 29.09 -15.09 0.57
N GLY A 253 30.02 -14.13 0.38
CA GLY A 253 30.89 -13.64 1.42
C GLY A 253 32.03 -12.78 0.89
N ALA A 254 32.46 -11.82 1.72
CA ALA A 254 33.61 -10.98 1.45
C ALA A 254 34.28 -10.55 2.77
N PHE A 255 35.61 -10.44 2.76
CA PHE A 255 36.38 -9.74 3.77
C PHE A 255 36.12 -8.23 3.62
N VAL A 256 35.77 -7.57 4.74
CA VAL A 256 35.58 -6.14 4.81
C VAL A 256 36.74 -5.53 5.57
N PRO A 257 37.61 -4.73 4.91
CA PRO A 257 38.77 -4.11 5.57
C PRO A 257 38.32 -3.11 6.62
N ASP A 258 39.00 -3.11 7.78
CA ASP A 258 38.85 -2.09 8.81
C ASP A 258 39.78 -0.93 8.51
N ALA A 259 39.28 0.29 8.39
CA ALA A 259 40.06 1.50 8.09
C ALA A 259 41.18 1.76 9.11
N LEU A 260 41.01 1.34 10.36
CA LEU A 260 42.00 1.49 11.43
C LEU A 260 43.02 0.36 11.46
N ASN A 261 42.77 -0.75 10.78
CA ASN A 261 43.62 -1.96 10.81
C ASN A 261 43.68 -2.62 9.42
N LEU A 262 44.05 -1.83 8.40
CA LEU A 262 44.17 -2.27 7.02
C LEU A 262 45.34 -3.23 6.80
N PRO A 263 45.21 -4.23 5.93
CA PRO A 263 46.34 -5.01 5.44
C PRO A 263 47.43 -4.09 4.82
N SER A 264 48.68 -4.49 4.88
CA SER A 264 49.74 -3.70 4.23
C SER A 264 49.59 -3.74 2.71
N GLN A 265 49.92 -2.64 2.02
CA GLN A 265 49.86 -2.59 0.54
C GLN A 265 50.78 -3.62 -0.11
N ALA A 266 51.96 -3.86 0.53
CA ALA A 266 52.90 -4.87 0.04
C ALA A 266 52.33 -6.29 0.09
N ALA A 267 51.67 -6.67 1.19
CA ALA A 267 51.04 -7.98 1.30
C ALA A 267 49.88 -8.15 0.29
N LEU A 268 49.06 -7.10 0.13
CA LEU A 268 47.97 -7.14 -0.82
C LEU A 268 48.49 -7.30 -2.26
N ASN A 269 49.48 -6.51 -2.67
CA ASN A 269 50.11 -6.62 -3.98
C ASN A 269 50.77 -7.99 -4.19
N GLY A 270 51.44 -8.52 -3.16
CA GLY A 270 52.09 -9.85 -3.20
C GLY A 270 51.11 -11.00 -3.38
N VAL A 271 49.94 -10.96 -2.71
CA VAL A 271 48.88 -11.98 -2.87
C VAL A 271 48.33 -11.95 -4.30
N PHE A 272 48.01 -10.77 -4.81
CA PHE A 272 47.41 -10.67 -6.13
C PHE A 272 48.42 -10.87 -7.28
N ALA A 273 49.70 -10.59 -7.09
CA ALA A 273 50.76 -10.87 -8.02
C ALA A 273 50.91 -12.37 -8.35
N GLN A 274 50.62 -13.27 -7.41
CA GLN A 274 50.60 -14.71 -7.63
C GLN A 274 49.60 -15.14 -8.72
N TYR A 275 48.61 -14.31 -8.98
CA TYR A 275 47.57 -14.50 -9.99
C TYR A 275 47.77 -13.63 -11.25
N GLY A 276 48.97 -13.04 -11.41
CA GLY A 276 49.29 -12.21 -12.54
C GLY A 276 48.74 -10.78 -12.51
N VAL A 277 48.22 -10.33 -11.38
CA VAL A 277 47.73 -8.94 -11.19
C VAL A 277 48.89 -8.04 -10.85
N THR A 278 49.26 -7.11 -11.75
CA THR A 278 50.39 -6.19 -11.57
C THR A 278 49.95 -4.79 -11.11
N THR A 279 48.70 -4.46 -11.27
CA THR A 279 48.17 -3.15 -10.85
C THR A 279 47.88 -3.18 -9.35
N PRO A 280 48.33 -2.19 -8.57
CA PRO A 280 48.03 -2.10 -7.15
C PRO A 280 46.53 -2.02 -6.87
N ILE A 281 46.07 -2.85 -5.94
CA ILE A 281 44.67 -2.88 -5.51
C ILE A 281 44.51 -1.96 -4.29
N ASN A 282 43.45 -1.18 -4.26
CA ASN A 282 43.14 -0.38 -3.10
C ASN A 282 42.78 -1.27 -1.90
N ARG A 283 43.50 -1.12 -0.79
CA ARG A 283 43.35 -1.90 0.46
C ARG A 283 42.04 -1.71 1.17
N THR A 284 41.21 -0.73 0.77
CA THR A 284 39.88 -0.48 1.35
C THR A 284 38.76 -1.21 0.60
N LEU A 285 39.08 -1.94 -0.49
CA LEU A 285 38.08 -2.69 -1.25
C LEU A 285 37.70 -3.99 -0.51
N ASN A 286 36.42 -4.33 -0.60
CA ASN A 286 35.94 -5.63 -0.15
C ASN A 286 36.51 -6.73 -1.06
N LEU A 287 37.01 -7.82 -0.44
CA LEU A 287 37.63 -8.95 -1.14
C LEU A 287 36.75 -10.18 -0.98
N GLY A 288 36.24 -10.69 -2.10
CA GLY A 288 35.49 -11.95 -2.16
C GLY A 288 36.43 -13.16 -2.29
N PHE A 289 35.85 -14.35 -2.27
CA PHE A 289 36.58 -15.63 -2.28
C PHE A 289 36.17 -16.45 -3.50
N ASN A 290 37.15 -16.81 -4.34
CA ASN A 290 36.98 -17.82 -5.37
C ASN A 290 36.87 -19.23 -4.74
N ASN A 291 36.35 -20.22 -5.47
CA ASN A 291 36.18 -21.59 -4.96
C ASN A 291 37.50 -22.28 -4.57
N ASN A 292 38.60 -21.85 -5.14
CA ASN A 292 39.95 -22.37 -4.78
C ASN A 292 40.55 -21.66 -3.55
N GLY A 293 39.80 -20.76 -2.90
CA GLY A 293 40.26 -19.99 -1.74
C GLY A 293 41.08 -18.73 -2.08
N SER A 294 41.37 -18.45 -3.34
CA SER A 294 42.03 -17.22 -3.74
C SER A 294 41.09 -16.01 -3.59
N LEU A 295 41.68 -14.83 -3.40
CA LEU A 295 40.90 -13.59 -3.24
C LEU A 295 40.63 -12.94 -4.60
N PHE A 296 39.47 -12.28 -4.70
CA PHE A 296 39.16 -11.37 -5.80
C PHE A 296 38.66 -10.00 -5.27
N ALA A 297 38.94 -8.93 -5.96
CA ALA A 297 38.32 -7.66 -5.65
C ALA A 297 36.95 -7.54 -6.35
N GLN A 298 35.91 -7.27 -5.59
CA GLN A 298 34.56 -7.13 -6.16
C GLN A 298 34.45 -5.96 -7.14
N THR A 299 35.07 -4.82 -6.80
CA THR A 299 35.16 -3.67 -7.70
C THR A 299 36.25 -3.91 -8.73
N GLY A 300 35.91 -3.79 -10.01
CA GLY A 300 36.82 -4.06 -11.11
C GLY A 300 36.95 -5.53 -11.48
N ALA A 301 36.25 -6.43 -10.77
CA ALA A 301 36.27 -7.89 -10.97
C ALA A 301 37.71 -8.47 -11.07
N ILE A 302 38.64 -7.94 -10.26
CA ILE A 302 40.05 -8.25 -10.35
C ILE A 302 40.30 -9.64 -9.73
N ASN A 303 40.94 -10.56 -10.47
CA ASN A 303 41.14 -11.96 -10.13
C ASN A 303 39.87 -12.78 -9.89
N TYR A 304 38.73 -12.35 -10.40
CA TYR A 304 37.52 -13.13 -10.34
C TYR A 304 37.59 -14.30 -11.34
N GLN A 305 37.47 -15.53 -10.86
CA GLN A 305 37.66 -16.76 -11.65
C GLN A 305 36.35 -17.47 -12.04
N GLY A 306 35.21 -16.80 -11.87
CA GLY A 306 33.90 -17.30 -12.28
C GLY A 306 33.52 -16.92 -13.70
N PRO A 307 32.35 -17.33 -14.29
CA PRO A 307 31.10 -17.60 -13.56
C PRO A 307 31.08 -19.03 -13.01
N THR A 308 30.76 -19.11 -11.78
CA THR A 308 30.48 -20.36 -11.11
C THR A 308 28.96 -20.56 -11.12
N SER A 309 28.48 -21.80 -10.89
CA SER A 309 27.03 -22.14 -10.78
C SER A 309 26.26 -21.42 -9.65
N ASP A 310 26.83 -20.49 -9.01
CA ASP A 310 26.53 -19.88 -7.71
C ASP A 310 25.96 -18.48 -7.80
N GLY A 311 25.55 -18.04 -8.98
CA GLY A 311 24.78 -16.82 -9.15
C GLY A 311 25.58 -15.52 -9.21
N TYR A 312 26.92 -15.51 -9.07
CA TYR A 312 27.71 -14.30 -9.30
C TYR A 312 27.79 -13.93 -10.79
N ALA A 313 27.70 -12.64 -11.08
CA ALA A 313 27.88 -12.09 -12.42
C ALA A 313 28.74 -10.82 -12.36
N VAL A 314 29.40 -10.49 -13.48
CA VAL A 314 30.06 -9.21 -13.65
C VAL A 314 29.04 -8.22 -14.21
N VAL A 315 28.61 -7.27 -13.38
CA VAL A 315 27.62 -6.24 -13.74
C VAL A 315 28.28 -4.87 -13.64
N GLY A 316 28.36 -4.14 -14.74
CA GLY A 316 29.01 -2.82 -14.78
C GLY A 316 30.48 -2.85 -14.34
N GLY A 317 31.22 -3.92 -14.70
CA GLY A 317 32.63 -4.11 -14.33
C GLY A 317 32.86 -4.55 -12.87
N ASN A 318 31.84 -4.89 -12.11
CA ASN A 318 31.93 -5.32 -10.72
C ASN A 318 31.33 -6.72 -10.53
N VAL A 319 31.93 -7.50 -9.63
CA VAL A 319 31.35 -8.81 -9.24
C VAL A 319 30.14 -8.57 -8.33
N ARG A 320 28.99 -9.02 -8.77
CA ARG A 320 27.72 -8.85 -8.05
C ARG A 320 26.92 -10.16 -8.04
N MET A 321 26.04 -10.29 -7.09
CA MET A 321 25.05 -11.38 -7.03
C MET A 321 23.75 -10.91 -7.65
N PRO A 322 23.28 -11.50 -8.77
CA PRO A 322 21.93 -11.27 -9.28
C PRO A 322 20.88 -11.74 -8.29
N VAL A 323 19.94 -10.87 -7.93
CA VAL A 323 18.88 -11.19 -6.98
C VAL A 323 17.49 -11.19 -7.61
N GLY A 324 17.38 -10.77 -8.89
CA GLY A 324 16.10 -10.69 -9.59
C GLY A 324 15.29 -11.98 -9.60
N PRO A 325 15.87 -13.12 -9.99
CA PRO A 325 15.16 -14.40 -10.01
C PRO A 325 14.68 -14.90 -8.63
N GLN A 326 15.34 -14.46 -7.55
CA GLN A 326 15.00 -14.83 -6.17
C GLN A 326 13.93 -13.93 -5.55
N LEU A 327 13.53 -12.85 -6.23
CA LEU A 327 12.51 -11.94 -5.73
C LEU A 327 11.13 -12.58 -5.88
N GLN A 328 10.38 -12.59 -4.80
CA GLN A 328 8.94 -12.73 -4.88
C GLN A 328 8.34 -11.41 -5.34
N ILE A 329 7.72 -11.40 -6.52
CA ILE A 329 7.18 -10.18 -7.16
C ILE A 329 5.79 -9.88 -6.62
N LEU A 330 4.97 -10.94 -6.52
CA LEU A 330 3.63 -10.87 -5.95
C LEU A 330 3.49 -11.95 -4.87
N ASN A 331 2.94 -11.55 -3.73
CA ASN A 331 2.84 -12.39 -2.55
C ASN A 331 1.70 -13.41 -2.65
N ALA A 332 1.90 -14.58 -2.05
CA ALA A 332 0.81 -15.50 -1.77
C ALA A 332 -0.18 -14.85 -0.80
N PHE A 333 -1.46 -15.12 -1.00
CA PHE A 333 -2.53 -14.52 -0.20
C PHE A 333 -3.66 -15.53 0.02
N GLU A 334 -4.12 -15.64 1.27
CA GLU A 334 -5.30 -16.42 1.63
C GLU A 334 -6.17 -15.59 2.58
N ARG A 335 -7.48 -15.55 2.34
CA ARG A 335 -8.43 -14.80 3.15
C ARG A 335 -9.69 -15.62 3.40
N LYS A 336 -10.15 -15.60 4.64
CA LYS A 336 -11.45 -16.12 5.10
C LYS A 336 -12.19 -14.98 5.75
N SER A 337 -13.45 -14.75 5.37
CA SER A 337 -14.25 -13.70 6.00
C SER A 337 -15.68 -14.14 6.26
N ALA A 338 -16.25 -13.59 7.32
CA ALA A 338 -17.65 -13.71 7.69
C ALA A 338 -18.22 -12.32 7.99
N PHE A 339 -19.37 -12.02 7.44
CA PHE A 339 -20.09 -10.76 7.65
C PHE A 339 -21.54 -11.06 7.99
N ALA A 340 -22.07 -10.31 8.93
CA ALA A 340 -23.49 -10.35 9.28
C ALA A 340 -24.01 -8.93 9.47
N LYS A 341 -25.19 -8.65 8.94
CA LYS A 341 -25.90 -7.38 9.12
C LYS A 341 -27.37 -7.66 9.32
N GLY A 342 -27.98 -7.05 10.34
CA GLY A 342 -29.40 -7.22 10.63
C GLY A 342 -30.06 -5.94 11.11
N GLU A 343 -31.34 -5.84 10.84
CA GLU A 343 -32.24 -4.78 11.31
C GLU A 343 -33.53 -5.39 11.85
N PHE A 344 -34.07 -4.79 12.88
CA PHE A 344 -35.34 -5.16 13.46
C PHE A 344 -36.16 -3.95 13.85
N ASP A 345 -37.34 -3.80 13.29
CA ASP A 345 -38.26 -2.72 13.58
C ASP A 345 -38.96 -3.00 14.94
N LEU A 346 -38.46 -2.32 15.98
CA LEU A 346 -39.02 -2.40 17.35
C LEU A 346 -40.42 -1.82 17.39
N THR A 347 -40.59 -0.65 16.73
CA THR A 347 -41.88 0.02 16.47
C THR A 347 -41.86 0.55 15.04
N GLU A 348 -42.94 1.14 14.54
CA GLU A 348 -42.99 1.79 13.22
C GLU A 348 -41.99 2.96 13.07
N SER A 349 -41.57 3.55 14.19
CA SER A 349 -40.65 4.71 14.21
C SER A 349 -39.26 4.40 14.75
N LEU A 350 -39.00 3.17 15.23
CA LEU A 350 -37.75 2.81 15.89
C LEU A 350 -37.23 1.46 15.39
N THR A 351 -36.04 1.45 14.77
CA THR A 351 -35.35 0.27 14.28
C THR A 351 -34.05 0.06 15.05
N ALA A 352 -33.86 -1.15 15.60
CA ALA A 352 -32.53 -1.60 16.07
C ALA A 352 -31.78 -2.26 14.93
N TYR A 353 -30.47 -2.07 14.90
CA TYR A 353 -29.61 -2.70 13.90
C TYR A 353 -28.29 -3.17 14.49
N GLY A 354 -27.67 -4.15 13.81
CA GLY A 354 -26.37 -4.66 14.19
C GLY A 354 -25.55 -5.11 13.00
N GLN A 355 -24.24 -5.09 13.16
CA GLN A 355 -23.28 -5.55 12.17
C GLN A 355 -22.13 -6.30 12.87
N PHE A 356 -21.70 -7.37 12.24
CA PHE A 356 -20.52 -8.14 12.63
C PHE A 356 -19.65 -8.39 11.41
N LEU A 357 -18.33 -8.22 11.57
CA LEU A 357 -17.32 -8.56 10.56
C LEU A 357 -16.22 -9.36 11.25
N TYR A 358 -15.83 -10.47 10.65
CA TYR A 358 -14.66 -11.27 11.00
C TYR A 358 -13.85 -11.56 9.75
N VAL A 359 -12.53 -11.32 9.81
CA VAL A 359 -11.61 -11.66 8.74
C VAL A 359 -10.36 -12.30 9.33
N ASP A 360 -9.90 -13.36 8.71
CA ASP A 360 -8.60 -13.98 8.92
C ASP A 360 -7.90 -14.06 7.57
N SER A 361 -6.79 -13.33 7.43
CA SER A 361 -6.03 -13.30 6.20
C SER A 361 -4.55 -13.56 6.48
N THR A 362 -3.94 -14.37 5.64
CA THR A 362 -2.51 -14.70 5.70
C THR A 362 -1.85 -14.33 4.39
N VAL A 363 -0.71 -13.67 4.50
CA VAL A 363 0.17 -13.35 3.38
C VAL A 363 1.55 -13.90 3.67
N THR A 364 2.08 -14.70 2.76
CA THR A 364 3.46 -15.16 2.85
C THR A 364 4.33 -14.35 1.90
N THR A 365 5.37 -13.73 2.44
CA THR A 365 6.36 -12.97 1.69
C THR A 365 7.71 -13.65 1.80
N GLU A 366 8.42 -13.80 0.67
CA GLU A 366 9.76 -14.38 0.65
C GLU A 366 10.74 -13.37 0.05
N SER A 367 11.96 -13.37 0.57
CA SER A 367 13.07 -12.61 0.03
C SER A 367 14.35 -13.41 0.17
N GLY A 368 15.26 -13.30 -0.76
CA GLY A 368 16.49 -14.08 -0.78
C GLY A 368 17.21 -14.18 0.57
N GLY A 369 18.15 -15.09 0.72
CA GLY A 369 18.81 -15.46 1.98
C GLY A 369 19.24 -14.27 2.86
N SER A 370 19.24 -14.46 4.16
CA SER A 370 19.63 -13.45 5.16
C SER A 370 21.01 -12.83 4.87
N LEU A 371 21.19 -11.55 5.19
CA LEU A 371 22.39 -10.75 4.91
C LEU A 371 23.01 -10.25 6.21
N THR A 372 24.34 -10.12 6.24
CA THR A 372 25.06 -9.38 7.28
C THR A 372 24.98 -7.88 7.00
N GLN A 373 23.87 -7.25 7.32
CA GLN A 373 23.58 -5.88 6.87
C GLN A 373 23.57 -4.82 7.99
N PHE A 374 23.15 -5.20 9.19
CA PHE A 374 22.95 -4.26 10.30
C PHE A 374 23.79 -4.59 11.52
N ALA A 375 24.31 -3.53 12.16
CA ALA A 375 25.04 -3.68 13.42
C ALA A 375 24.12 -4.23 14.55
N PRO A 376 24.68 -4.93 15.55
CA PRO A 376 26.08 -5.37 15.63
C PRO A 376 26.38 -6.44 14.57
N PHE A 377 27.56 -6.32 13.96
CA PHE A 377 28.00 -7.27 12.94
C PHE A 377 28.70 -8.47 13.58
N THR A 378 28.52 -9.65 12.99
CA THR A 378 29.34 -10.82 13.32
C THR A 378 30.77 -10.60 12.86
N THR A 379 31.72 -11.08 13.66
CA THR A 379 33.17 -10.98 13.39
C THR A 379 33.80 -12.37 13.37
N ILE A 380 34.92 -12.51 12.67
CA ILE A 380 35.65 -13.77 12.58
C ILE A 380 37.00 -13.61 13.28
N PRO A 381 37.32 -14.45 14.29
CA PRO A 381 38.64 -14.45 14.93
C PRO A 381 39.68 -14.97 13.95
N VAL A 382 40.89 -14.46 14.03
CA VAL A 382 42.01 -14.86 13.15
C VAL A 382 42.45 -16.31 13.38
N THR A 383 41.96 -16.94 14.43
CA THR A 383 42.18 -18.36 14.78
C THR A 383 41.20 -19.30 14.10
N ASN A 384 40.17 -18.77 13.39
CA ASN A 384 39.17 -19.60 12.71
C ASN A 384 39.87 -20.54 11.69
N PRO A 385 39.60 -21.87 11.74
CA PRO A 385 40.32 -22.88 10.96
C PRO A 385 40.08 -22.75 9.45
N HIS A 386 38.95 -22.19 9.04
CA HIS A 386 38.55 -22.09 7.63
C HIS A 386 39.19 -20.92 6.88
N ILE A 387 39.94 -20.02 7.55
CA ILE A 387 40.54 -18.84 6.89
C ILE A 387 41.47 -19.28 5.74
N PRO A 388 41.22 -18.87 4.47
CA PRO A 388 42.06 -19.19 3.33
C PRO A 388 43.47 -18.61 3.48
N THR A 389 44.46 -19.25 2.86
CA THR A 389 45.88 -18.84 2.92
C THR A 389 46.10 -17.39 2.52
N ASP A 390 45.49 -16.94 1.44
CA ASP A 390 45.60 -15.57 0.95
C ASP A 390 45.11 -14.56 1.99
N LEU A 391 43.94 -14.81 2.56
CA LEU A 391 43.37 -13.95 3.60
C LEU A 391 44.25 -13.98 4.87
N ARG A 392 44.78 -15.15 5.26
CA ARG A 392 45.66 -15.29 6.40
C ARG A 392 46.92 -14.44 6.24
N THR A 393 47.48 -14.40 5.03
CA THR A 393 48.62 -13.55 4.68
C THR A 393 48.29 -12.08 4.84
N LEU A 394 47.11 -11.64 4.40
CA LEU A 394 46.66 -10.25 4.54
C LEU A 394 46.44 -9.87 6.02
N LEU A 395 45.79 -10.74 6.78
CA LEU A 395 45.50 -10.51 8.20
C LEU A 395 46.79 -10.39 9.04
N ALA A 396 47.78 -11.21 8.74
CA ALA A 396 49.11 -11.14 9.40
C ALA A 396 49.89 -9.85 9.11
N SER A 397 49.56 -9.13 8.04
CA SER A 397 50.21 -7.88 7.62
C SER A 397 49.57 -6.61 8.20
N ARG A 398 48.51 -6.73 9.00
CA ARG A 398 47.84 -5.63 9.67
C ARG A 398 48.67 -5.07 10.83
N ALA A 399 48.34 -3.85 11.27
CA ALA A 399 48.97 -3.25 12.45
C ALA A 399 48.69 -4.07 13.73
N ASP A 400 47.47 -4.55 13.90
CA ASP A 400 47.11 -5.58 14.88
C ASP A 400 46.68 -6.87 14.13
N PRO A 401 47.58 -7.83 14.00
CA PRO A 401 47.30 -9.09 13.32
C PRO A 401 46.37 -10.02 14.11
N THR A 402 46.18 -9.76 15.41
CA THR A 402 45.36 -10.59 16.30
C THR A 402 43.89 -10.20 16.36
N ALA A 403 43.58 -8.95 15.94
CA ALA A 403 42.22 -8.46 15.94
C ALA A 403 41.30 -9.27 15.05
N PRO A 404 40.08 -9.56 15.49
CA PRO A 404 39.08 -10.19 14.63
C PRO A 404 38.77 -9.28 13.43
N PHE A 405 38.13 -9.83 12.40
CA PHE A 405 37.79 -9.07 11.22
C PHE A 405 36.31 -9.24 10.85
N ARG A 406 35.79 -8.26 10.13
CA ARG A 406 34.42 -8.26 9.65
C ARG A 406 34.31 -9.08 8.36
N TRP A 407 33.26 -9.88 8.32
CA TRP A 407 32.79 -10.58 7.13
C TRP A 407 31.45 -9.99 6.71
N SER A 408 31.24 -9.81 5.40
CA SER A 408 29.96 -9.41 4.84
C SER A 408 29.49 -10.48 3.86
N GLY A 409 28.32 -11.05 4.09
CA GLY A 409 27.83 -12.14 3.26
C GLY A 409 26.34 -12.36 3.32
N ARG A 410 25.91 -13.30 2.51
CA ARG A 410 24.54 -13.80 2.42
C ARG A 410 24.54 -15.29 2.80
N TYR A 411 23.63 -15.68 3.65
CA TYR A 411 23.48 -17.07 4.12
C TYR A 411 22.69 -17.90 3.09
N VAL A 412 23.23 -18.07 1.88
CA VAL A 412 22.55 -18.75 0.76
C VAL A 412 22.27 -20.22 1.03
N GLY A 413 23.08 -20.89 1.84
CA GLY A 413 22.90 -22.30 2.22
C GLY A 413 21.71 -22.55 3.15
N ILE A 414 21.11 -21.50 3.73
CA ILE A 414 19.91 -21.59 4.58
C ILE A 414 18.64 -21.52 3.74
N GLY A 415 18.73 -20.97 2.52
CA GLY A 415 17.58 -20.68 1.70
C GLY A 415 16.97 -19.31 1.98
N ASP A 416 15.83 -19.05 1.36
CA ASP A 416 15.15 -17.77 1.46
C ASP A 416 14.51 -17.60 2.83
N LYS A 417 14.69 -16.40 3.40
CA LYS A 417 13.94 -15.99 4.58
C LYS A 417 12.59 -15.43 4.12
N GLY A 418 11.61 -15.55 4.98
CA GLY A 418 10.30 -14.99 4.69
C GLY A 418 9.51 -14.69 5.94
N TRP A 419 8.34 -14.16 5.71
CA TRP A 419 7.40 -13.79 6.77
C TRP A 419 6.00 -14.31 6.44
N ASP A 420 5.38 -14.95 7.40
CA ASP A 420 3.94 -15.17 7.43
C ASP A 420 3.31 -14.02 8.21
N GLU A 421 2.54 -13.20 7.52
CA GLU A 421 1.80 -12.05 8.05
C GLU A 421 0.33 -12.46 8.21
N ASN A 422 -0.13 -12.69 9.43
CA ASN A 422 -1.53 -13.02 9.72
C ASN A 422 -2.26 -11.84 10.31
N TYR A 423 -3.34 -11.44 9.66
CA TYR A 423 -4.25 -10.37 10.11
C TYR A 423 -5.59 -10.95 10.51
N ARG A 424 -5.92 -10.82 11.78
CA ARG A 424 -7.25 -11.14 12.31
C ARG A 424 -7.99 -9.86 12.67
N VAL A 425 -9.10 -9.61 11.99
CA VAL A 425 -9.90 -8.41 12.16
C VAL A 425 -11.30 -8.78 12.65
N GLN A 426 -11.78 -8.05 13.65
CA GLN A 426 -13.12 -8.20 14.19
C GLN A 426 -13.77 -6.83 14.36
N GLN A 427 -15.04 -6.72 13.99
CA GLN A 427 -15.86 -5.53 14.25
C GLN A 427 -17.21 -5.96 14.77
N TYR A 428 -17.65 -5.31 15.84
CA TYR A 428 -18.96 -5.43 16.43
C TYR A 428 -19.60 -4.05 16.46
N LEU A 429 -20.79 -3.92 15.90
CA LEU A 429 -21.52 -2.66 15.86
C LEU A 429 -22.99 -2.90 16.21
N GLY A 430 -23.55 -2.05 17.05
CA GLY A 430 -24.98 -2.04 17.38
C GLY A 430 -25.50 -0.62 17.49
N GLY A 431 -26.74 -0.41 17.07
CA GLY A 431 -27.32 0.92 17.08
C GLY A 431 -28.84 0.95 16.99
N LEU A 432 -29.35 2.15 17.13
CA LEU A 432 -30.77 2.49 17.01
C LEU A 432 -30.92 3.64 16.03
N LYS A 433 -31.89 3.56 15.14
CA LYS A 433 -32.27 4.63 14.21
C LYS A 433 -33.79 4.79 14.18
N GLY A 434 -34.26 5.97 13.86
CA GLY A 434 -35.69 6.18 13.78
C GLY A 434 -36.09 7.61 13.55
N THR A 435 -37.41 7.83 13.63
CA THR A 435 -38.04 9.14 13.53
C THR A 435 -38.46 9.63 14.89
N ILE A 436 -38.03 10.84 15.29
CA ILE A 436 -38.37 11.46 16.57
C ILE A 436 -39.73 12.13 16.45
N SER A 437 -39.91 13.04 15.47
CA SER A 437 -41.16 13.75 15.21
C SER A 437 -41.08 14.46 13.85
N GLY A 438 -42.12 14.38 13.04
CA GLY A 438 -42.19 15.04 11.73
C GLY A 438 -41.05 14.61 10.82
N SER A 439 -40.22 15.53 10.35
CA SER A 439 -39.05 15.24 9.51
C SER A 439 -37.79 14.87 10.29
N TRP A 440 -37.81 14.97 11.63
CA TRP A 440 -36.61 14.71 12.46
C TRP A 440 -36.34 13.24 12.63
N LYS A 441 -35.17 12.83 12.14
CA LYS A 441 -34.64 11.48 12.27
C LYS A 441 -33.41 11.47 13.16
N PHE A 442 -33.10 10.30 13.74
CA PHE A 442 -31.87 10.07 14.49
C PHE A 442 -31.23 8.75 14.09
N ASP A 443 -29.92 8.66 14.31
CA ASP A 443 -29.14 7.43 14.24
C ASP A 443 -28.06 7.50 15.32
N ALA A 444 -27.99 6.47 16.16
CA ALA A 444 -26.99 6.37 17.22
C ALA A 444 -26.43 4.95 17.28
N PHE A 445 -25.08 4.82 17.38
CA PHE A 445 -24.43 3.52 17.44
C PHE A 445 -23.22 3.53 18.38
N VAL A 446 -22.85 2.33 18.77
CA VAL A 446 -21.55 2.01 19.36
C VAL A 446 -20.89 0.91 18.54
N SER A 447 -19.55 0.98 18.39
CA SER A 447 -18.77 -0.10 17.82
C SER A 447 -17.51 -0.38 18.62
N TYR A 448 -17.05 -1.61 18.52
CA TYR A 448 -15.76 -2.07 18.98
C TYR A 448 -15.09 -2.84 17.86
N ASP A 449 -13.88 -2.42 17.50
CA ASP A 449 -13.11 -2.98 16.42
C ASP A 449 -11.74 -3.43 16.94
N GLU A 450 -11.25 -4.57 16.46
CA GLU A 450 -9.93 -5.07 16.83
C GLU A 450 -9.22 -5.65 15.60
N THR A 451 -7.96 -5.28 15.42
CA THR A 451 -7.04 -5.89 14.48
C THR A 451 -5.86 -6.47 15.26
N ILE A 452 -5.62 -7.76 15.09
CA ILE A 452 -4.43 -8.46 15.57
C ILE A 452 -3.60 -8.81 14.36
N HIS A 453 -2.40 -8.26 14.28
CA HIS A 453 -1.39 -8.61 13.29
C HIS A 453 -0.31 -9.45 13.98
N SER A 454 -0.16 -10.69 13.53
CA SER A 454 0.88 -11.61 13.99
C SER A 454 1.84 -11.86 12.85
N GLN A 455 3.10 -11.53 13.07
CA GLN A 455 4.17 -11.74 12.11
C GLN A 455 5.07 -12.88 12.58
N SER A 456 5.38 -13.81 11.70
CA SER A 456 6.26 -14.94 11.97
C SER A 456 7.34 -15.02 10.89
N MET A 457 8.57 -14.65 11.22
CA MET A 457 9.71 -14.75 10.33
C MET A 457 10.30 -16.15 10.39
N PHE A 458 10.31 -16.85 9.26
CA PHE A 458 10.98 -18.14 9.12
C PHE A 458 12.38 -18.01 8.50
N ASN A 459 13.25 -18.98 8.71
CA ASN A 459 14.66 -18.95 8.32
C ASN A 459 15.40 -17.70 8.81
N ALA A 460 15.01 -17.20 9.98
CA ALA A 460 15.64 -16.06 10.63
C ALA A 460 16.99 -16.46 11.21
N VAL A 461 18.08 -15.96 10.64
CA VAL A 461 19.44 -16.24 11.13
C VAL A 461 19.72 -15.44 12.38
N LEU A 462 20.16 -16.12 13.47
CA LEU A 462 20.50 -15.49 14.73
C LEU A 462 21.97 -15.16 14.81
N LYS A 463 22.32 -13.88 14.96
CA LYS A 463 23.70 -13.36 15.06
C LYS A 463 24.50 -14.06 16.16
N SER A 464 23.90 -14.28 17.32
CA SER A 464 24.55 -14.95 18.46
C SER A 464 24.97 -16.39 18.14
N ARG A 465 24.13 -17.15 17.45
CA ARG A 465 24.42 -18.53 17.07
C ARG A 465 25.49 -18.59 15.99
N VAL A 466 25.42 -17.70 14.99
CA VAL A 466 26.47 -17.57 13.98
C VAL A 466 27.80 -17.20 14.64
N GLN A 467 27.80 -16.22 15.54
CA GLN A 467 29.03 -15.80 16.25
C GLN A 467 29.64 -16.95 17.06
N THR A 468 28.80 -17.82 17.65
CA THR A 468 29.28 -19.00 18.38
C THR A 468 30.00 -19.98 17.45
N LEU A 469 29.44 -20.26 16.25
CA LEU A 469 30.10 -21.12 15.25
C LEU A 469 31.42 -20.52 14.76
N LEU A 470 31.44 -19.21 14.49
CA LEU A 470 32.65 -18.52 13.99
C LEU A 470 33.77 -18.48 15.02
N ASN A 471 33.42 -18.43 16.31
CA ASN A 471 34.41 -18.42 17.43
C ASN A 471 34.92 -19.81 17.80
N ALA A 472 34.25 -20.88 17.39
CA ALA A 472 34.63 -22.24 17.71
C ALA A 472 35.97 -22.62 17.06
N ALA A 473 36.88 -23.26 17.83
CA ALA A 473 38.19 -23.61 17.36
C ALA A 473 38.21 -24.63 16.21
N ASP A 474 37.13 -25.42 16.10
CA ASP A 474 36.89 -26.41 15.06
C ASP A 474 35.95 -25.89 13.93
N GLY A 475 35.73 -24.59 13.89
CA GLY A 475 34.79 -23.93 12.94
C GLY A 475 33.32 -24.29 13.17
N GLY A 476 32.99 -24.79 14.37
CA GLY A 476 31.63 -25.15 14.79
C GLY A 476 31.25 -26.63 14.51
N ALA A 477 32.19 -27.48 14.08
CA ALA A 477 31.94 -28.89 13.78
C ALA A 477 31.42 -29.69 15.01
N SER A 478 31.78 -29.25 16.22
CA SER A 478 31.25 -29.81 17.47
C SER A 478 29.82 -29.36 17.82
N LEU A 479 29.32 -28.31 17.17
CA LEU A 479 28.00 -27.74 17.42
C LEU A 479 26.95 -28.20 16.39
N CYS A 480 27.38 -28.45 15.15
CA CYS A 480 26.57 -29.00 14.09
C CYS A 480 27.45 -29.66 13.02
N ALA A 481 26.95 -30.68 12.33
CA ALA A 481 27.72 -31.47 11.38
C ALA A 481 28.34 -30.62 10.26
N GLY A 482 29.69 -30.60 10.20
CA GLY A 482 30.46 -29.84 9.22
C GLY A 482 30.75 -28.38 9.61
N GLY A 483 30.12 -27.86 10.67
CA GLY A 483 30.34 -26.48 11.12
C GLY A 483 29.88 -25.42 10.10
N PHE A 484 30.44 -24.20 10.24
CA PHE A 484 30.15 -23.10 9.33
C PHE A 484 31.42 -22.51 8.74
N ASN A 485 31.61 -22.73 7.43
CA ASN A 485 32.69 -22.12 6.65
C ASN A 485 32.15 -20.97 5.80
N PRO A 486 32.40 -19.68 6.14
CA PRO A 486 31.90 -18.53 5.40
C PRO A 486 32.73 -18.17 4.16
N PHE A 487 33.82 -18.90 3.87
CA PHE A 487 34.77 -18.56 2.82
C PHE A 487 34.57 -19.41 1.56
N GLY A 488 34.23 -18.74 0.48
CA GLY A 488 34.00 -19.39 -0.82
C GLY A 488 32.55 -19.84 -0.99
N ILE A 489 32.14 -19.90 -2.24
CA ILE A 489 30.74 -20.04 -2.64
C ILE A 489 30.25 -21.46 -2.34
N THR A 490 31.02 -22.46 -2.75
CA THR A 490 30.67 -23.87 -2.50
C THR A 490 30.51 -24.15 -1.00
N ASN A 491 31.38 -23.59 -0.17
CA ASN A 491 31.31 -23.79 1.28
C ASN A 491 30.09 -23.09 1.88
N ALA A 492 29.77 -21.89 1.43
CA ALA A 492 28.63 -21.13 1.93
C ALA A 492 27.27 -21.74 1.53
N THR A 493 27.20 -22.52 0.44
CA THR A 493 26.01 -23.21 -0.04
C THR A 493 25.84 -24.64 0.49
N SER A 494 26.90 -25.27 1.03
CA SER A 494 26.92 -26.70 1.47
C SER A 494 26.66 -26.87 2.98
N LEU A 495 25.85 -26.01 3.60
CA LEU A 495 25.46 -26.16 5.00
C LEU A 495 24.61 -27.41 5.24
N SER A 496 24.99 -28.22 6.24
CA SER A 496 24.17 -29.33 6.69
C SER A 496 22.84 -28.85 7.26
N GLN A 497 21.80 -29.69 7.18
CA GLN A 497 20.50 -29.37 7.75
C GLN A 497 20.58 -29.09 9.27
N GLU A 498 21.50 -29.79 9.94
CA GLU A 498 21.77 -29.56 11.37
C GLU A 498 22.32 -28.17 11.64
N CYS A 499 23.27 -27.69 10.85
CA CYS A 499 23.77 -26.32 10.95
C CYS A 499 22.73 -25.25 10.56
N GLN A 500 21.94 -25.52 9.52
CA GLN A 500 20.80 -24.65 9.18
C GLN A 500 19.84 -24.51 10.38
N ASN A 501 19.44 -25.62 10.98
CA ASN A 501 18.55 -25.64 12.16
C ASN A 501 19.19 -24.98 13.38
N TYR A 502 20.50 -25.14 13.57
CA TYR A 502 21.24 -24.48 14.65
C TYR A 502 21.26 -22.95 14.46
N MET A 503 21.55 -22.48 13.27
CA MET A 503 21.73 -21.05 12.97
C MET A 503 20.41 -20.29 12.94
N THR A 504 19.28 -20.94 12.70
CA THR A 504 17.99 -20.30 12.45
C THR A 504 17.00 -20.43 13.61
N ALA A 505 16.01 -19.56 13.62
CA ALA A 505 14.84 -19.63 14.47
C ALA A 505 13.61 -19.10 13.74
N THR A 506 12.43 -19.40 14.29
CA THR A 506 11.21 -18.67 13.95
C THR A 506 11.07 -17.50 14.91
N VAL A 507 11.08 -16.27 14.38
CA VAL A 507 11.03 -15.03 15.14
C VAL A 507 9.65 -14.42 15.00
N GLN A 508 8.96 -14.18 16.13
CA GLN A 508 7.58 -13.72 16.13
C GLN A 508 7.43 -12.32 16.70
N SER A 509 6.49 -11.56 16.16
CA SER A 509 6.01 -10.32 16.76
C SER A 509 4.49 -10.21 16.66
N ARG A 510 3.90 -9.41 17.53
CA ARG A 510 2.46 -9.22 17.56
C ARG A 510 2.10 -7.76 17.76
N GLU A 511 1.22 -7.28 16.90
CA GLU A 511 0.58 -5.97 17.03
C GLU A 511 -0.90 -6.14 17.34
N ARG A 512 -1.42 -5.25 18.14
CA ARG A 512 -2.84 -5.15 18.44
C ARG A 512 -3.29 -3.71 18.31
N LEU A 513 -4.26 -3.47 17.46
CA LEU A 513 -4.97 -2.20 17.33
C LEU A 513 -6.41 -2.43 17.75
N ALA A 514 -6.95 -1.54 18.59
CA ALA A 514 -8.36 -1.57 18.89
C ALA A 514 -8.96 -0.16 18.79
N GLN A 515 -10.20 -0.10 18.31
CA GLN A 515 -10.96 1.13 18.17
C GLN A 515 -12.31 0.97 18.83
N THR A 516 -12.69 1.94 19.63
CA THR A 516 -14.03 2.06 20.20
C THR A 516 -14.65 3.34 19.70
N GLN A 517 -15.89 3.28 19.22
CA GLN A 517 -16.63 4.45 18.74
C GLN A 517 -18.01 4.49 19.38
N ALA A 518 -18.47 5.70 19.68
CA ALA A 518 -19.86 5.99 20.02
C ALA A 518 -20.25 7.27 19.29
N GLN A 519 -21.32 7.25 18.51
CA GLN A 519 -21.77 8.40 17.73
C GLN A 519 -23.29 8.46 17.74
N GLY A 520 -23.80 9.68 17.82
CA GLY A 520 -25.20 9.99 17.63
C GLY A 520 -25.37 11.17 16.68
N GLN A 521 -26.36 11.10 15.80
CA GLN A 521 -26.73 12.19 14.92
C GLN A 521 -28.23 12.37 14.88
N VAL A 522 -28.66 13.62 14.66
CA VAL A 522 -30.05 13.98 14.40
C VAL A 522 -30.09 14.92 13.19
N ASN A 523 -31.10 14.77 12.34
CA ASN A 523 -31.31 15.66 11.19
C ASN A 523 -32.78 15.83 10.90
N GLY A 524 -33.16 17.01 10.38
CA GLY A 524 -34.52 17.32 10.03
C GLY A 524 -34.69 18.75 9.51
N ALA A 525 -35.91 19.08 9.09
CA ALA A 525 -36.28 20.41 8.67
C ALA A 525 -36.41 21.35 9.88
N LEU A 526 -35.85 22.57 9.79
CA LEU A 526 -35.98 23.62 10.78
C LEU A 526 -37.25 24.46 10.53
N PHE A 527 -37.39 24.97 9.32
CA PHE A 527 -38.51 25.76 8.82
C PHE A 527 -38.52 25.75 7.30
N ASP A 528 -39.64 26.12 6.71
CA ASP A 528 -39.82 26.17 5.27
C ASP A 528 -39.56 27.56 4.71
N LEU A 529 -38.79 27.64 3.60
CA LEU A 529 -38.66 28.80 2.72
C LEU A 529 -39.50 28.57 1.46
N PRO A 530 -39.79 29.61 0.67
CA PRO A 530 -40.51 29.44 -0.61
C PRO A 530 -39.85 28.41 -1.56
N ALA A 531 -38.53 28.20 -1.45
CA ALA A 531 -37.76 27.27 -2.26
C ALA A 531 -37.68 25.86 -1.65
N GLY A 532 -38.17 25.62 -0.44
CA GLY A 532 -38.18 24.36 0.27
C GLY A 532 -37.69 24.46 1.71
N PRO A 533 -37.63 23.33 2.43
CA PRO A 533 -37.25 23.31 3.84
C PRO A 533 -35.77 23.59 4.06
N VAL A 534 -35.44 24.44 5.03
CA VAL A 534 -34.08 24.54 5.58
C VAL A 534 -33.78 23.30 6.41
N GLN A 535 -32.74 22.55 6.03
CA GLN A 535 -32.36 21.32 6.72
C GLN A 535 -31.22 21.58 7.70
N LEU A 536 -31.29 20.96 8.88
CA LEU A 536 -30.22 20.95 9.88
C LEU A 536 -29.84 19.51 10.24
N ALA A 537 -28.56 19.27 10.38
CA ALA A 537 -28.04 18.06 10.97
C ALA A 537 -27.04 18.38 12.09
N LEU A 538 -27.11 17.62 13.21
CA LEU A 538 -26.19 17.72 14.33
C LEU A 538 -25.62 16.34 14.63
N LEU A 539 -24.34 16.28 14.99
CA LEU A 539 -23.64 15.06 15.33
C LEU A 539 -22.78 15.28 16.58
N ALA A 540 -22.79 14.28 17.47
CA ALA A 540 -21.84 14.18 18.56
C ALA A 540 -21.21 12.80 18.57
N GLY A 541 -19.90 12.73 18.85
CA GLY A 541 -19.16 11.48 18.78
C GLY A 541 -17.98 11.42 19.74
N TYR A 542 -17.63 10.18 20.08
CA TYR A 542 -16.41 9.81 20.79
C TYR A 542 -15.74 8.64 20.07
N ARG A 543 -14.42 8.72 19.91
CA ARG A 543 -13.62 7.62 19.37
C ARG A 543 -12.32 7.51 20.15
N LYS A 544 -11.90 6.26 20.39
CA LYS A 544 -10.65 5.91 21.06
C LYS A 544 -9.94 4.84 20.26
N ASN A 545 -8.68 5.07 19.94
CA ASN A 545 -7.78 4.11 19.31
C ASN A 545 -6.68 3.74 20.27
N THR A 546 -6.36 2.45 20.38
CA THR A 546 -5.25 1.94 21.19
C THR A 546 -4.35 1.05 20.37
N TYR A 547 -3.08 1.05 20.68
CA TYR A 547 -2.05 0.28 20.03
C TYR A 547 -1.14 -0.39 21.05
N LYS A 548 -0.75 -1.63 20.75
CA LYS A 548 0.25 -2.40 21.48
C LYS A 548 1.09 -3.21 20.49
N TYR A 549 2.41 -3.14 20.63
CA TYR A 549 3.39 -3.93 19.90
C TYR A 549 4.27 -4.73 20.86
N ASP A 550 4.30 -6.03 20.65
CA ASP A 550 5.07 -6.99 21.45
C ASP A 550 6.03 -7.75 20.51
N PRO A 551 7.29 -7.28 20.31
CA PRO A 551 8.30 -8.00 19.53
C PRO A 551 8.93 -9.15 20.33
N SER A 552 9.50 -10.12 19.61
CA SER A 552 10.27 -11.20 20.26
C SER A 552 11.54 -10.66 20.94
N PRO A 553 12.08 -11.40 21.92
CA PRO A 553 13.36 -11.02 22.56
C PRO A 553 14.52 -10.89 21.57
N ASP A 554 14.57 -11.70 20.51
CA ASP A 554 15.60 -11.62 19.48
C ASP A 554 15.54 -10.33 18.66
N LEU A 555 14.34 -9.79 18.43
CA LEU A 555 14.17 -8.47 17.82
C LEU A 555 14.57 -7.36 18.77
N VAL A 556 14.18 -7.45 20.04
CA VAL A 556 14.53 -6.43 21.06
C VAL A 556 16.06 -6.35 21.24
N SER A 557 16.75 -7.49 21.26
CA SER A 557 18.21 -7.55 21.40
C SER A 557 18.98 -7.33 20.09
N ASN A 558 18.28 -7.05 18.97
CA ASN A 558 18.88 -6.91 17.64
C ASN A 558 19.70 -8.13 17.20
N ASN A 559 19.27 -9.34 17.62
CA ASN A 559 19.95 -10.62 17.40
C ASN A 559 19.63 -11.27 16.05
N VAL A 560 18.79 -10.67 15.21
CA VAL A 560 18.38 -11.24 13.90
C VAL A 560 19.16 -10.58 12.77
N GLU A 561 19.73 -11.38 11.86
CA GLU A 561 20.37 -10.87 10.64
C GLU A 561 19.36 -10.32 9.66
N SER A 562 19.75 -9.34 8.88
CA SER A 562 18.90 -8.65 7.87
C SER A 562 17.73 -7.83 8.43
N VAL A 563 17.55 -7.79 9.73
CA VAL A 563 16.46 -7.05 10.39
C VAL A 563 17.05 -6.10 11.42
N VAL A 564 16.53 -4.88 11.46
CA VAL A 564 16.85 -3.96 12.55
C VAL A 564 15.98 -4.29 13.74
N GLY A 565 16.57 -4.25 14.94
CA GLY A 565 15.85 -4.50 16.17
C GLY A 565 14.71 -3.50 16.40
N SER A 566 13.72 -3.92 17.14
CA SER A 566 12.56 -3.09 17.50
C SER A 566 12.18 -3.26 18.95
N ASN A 567 11.74 -2.18 19.58
CA ASN A 567 11.32 -2.16 20.98
C ASN A 567 9.81 -2.29 21.13
N PRO A 568 9.30 -2.83 22.26
CA PRO A 568 7.88 -2.78 22.57
C PRO A 568 7.35 -1.35 22.55
N ALA A 569 6.12 -1.18 22.05
CA ALA A 569 5.48 0.13 22.02
C ALA A 569 4.01 0.06 22.41
N ARG A 570 3.51 1.17 22.93
CA ARG A 570 2.10 1.36 23.27
C ARG A 570 1.70 2.79 22.98
N GLY A 571 0.46 2.98 22.55
CA GLY A 571 -0.08 4.31 22.29
C GLY A 571 -1.59 4.35 22.39
N GLU A 572 -2.11 5.53 22.66
CA GLU A 572 -3.54 5.79 22.74
C GLU A 572 -3.85 7.18 22.21
N ILE A 573 -4.90 7.27 21.40
CA ILE A 573 -5.45 8.53 20.92
C ILE A 573 -6.96 8.48 21.14
N SER A 574 -7.53 9.53 21.71
CA SER A 574 -8.99 9.68 21.77
C SER A 574 -9.44 11.03 21.24
N VAL A 575 -10.67 11.11 20.77
CA VAL A 575 -11.28 12.34 20.26
C VAL A 575 -12.74 12.46 20.72
N LYS A 576 -13.12 13.67 21.10
CA LYS A 576 -14.52 14.08 21.30
C LYS A 576 -14.88 15.05 20.19
N GLU A 577 -16.00 14.84 19.54
CA GLU A 577 -16.37 15.60 18.35
C GLU A 577 -17.81 16.10 18.44
N PHE A 578 -18.02 17.30 17.92
CA PHE A 578 -19.33 17.88 17.65
C PHE A 578 -19.34 18.45 16.23
N ALA A 579 -20.38 18.17 15.44
CA ALA A 579 -20.55 18.73 14.11
C ALA A 579 -21.98 19.24 13.90
N ALA A 580 -22.09 20.26 13.04
CA ALA A 580 -23.36 20.79 12.58
C ALA A 580 -23.27 21.04 11.07
N GLN A 581 -24.36 20.74 10.35
CA GLN A 581 -24.52 21.03 8.92
C GLN A 581 -25.87 21.66 8.69
N ILE A 582 -25.92 22.74 7.91
CA ILE A 582 -27.14 23.39 7.45
C ILE A 582 -27.19 23.41 5.94
N ASP A 583 -28.38 23.22 5.39
CA ASP A 583 -28.67 23.36 3.96
C ASP A 583 -29.85 24.31 3.75
N VAL A 584 -29.66 25.28 2.89
CA VAL A 584 -30.61 26.37 2.66
C VAL A 584 -30.95 26.44 1.17
N PRO A 585 -32.14 25.97 0.74
CA PRO A 585 -32.65 26.24 -0.60
C PRO A 585 -33.03 27.72 -0.73
N LEU A 586 -32.44 28.44 -1.69
CA LEU A 586 -32.65 29.86 -1.89
C LEU A 586 -33.71 30.17 -2.94
N LEU A 587 -33.62 29.45 -4.08
CA LEU A 587 -34.57 29.62 -5.21
C LEU A 587 -34.91 28.24 -5.78
N SER A 588 -36.17 28.04 -6.19
CA SER A 588 -36.65 26.85 -6.87
C SER A 588 -37.64 27.23 -7.97
N ASP A 589 -37.57 26.58 -9.11
CA ASP A 589 -38.48 26.66 -10.25
C ASP A 589 -38.77 28.09 -10.73
N THR A 590 -37.75 28.96 -10.65
CA THR A 590 -37.81 30.35 -11.21
C THR A 590 -36.95 30.45 -12.47
N PRO A 591 -37.17 31.40 -13.40
CA PRO A 591 -36.36 31.52 -14.62
C PRO A 591 -34.85 31.58 -14.32
N PHE A 592 -34.06 30.72 -14.95
CA PHE A 592 -32.61 30.51 -14.73
C PHE A 592 -32.21 29.94 -13.36
N PHE A 593 -33.18 29.61 -12.52
CA PHE A 593 -32.96 28.99 -11.20
C PHE A 593 -33.95 27.84 -11.00
N HIS A 594 -33.75 26.74 -11.71
CA HIS A 594 -34.47 25.49 -11.41
C HIS A 594 -34.18 25.06 -9.97
N GLU A 595 -32.92 25.25 -9.51
CA GLU A 595 -32.53 25.15 -8.12
C GLU A 595 -31.33 26.08 -7.85
N LEU A 596 -31.37 26.82 -6.73
CA LEU A 596 -30.24 27.47 -6.12
C LEU A 596 -30.24 27.19 -4.63
N GLY A 597 -29.15 26.60 -4.15
CA GLY A 597 -29.00 26.31 -2.73
C GLY A 597 -27.56 26.54 -2.25
N VAL A 598 -27.45 26.82 -0.97
CA VAL A 598 -26.14 26.94 -0.27
C VAL A 598 -26.13 26.04 0.95
N GLY A 599 -24.93 25.55 1.29
CA GLY A 599 -24.70 24.73 2.47
C GLY A 599 -23.52 25.23 3.29
N ALA A 600 -23.54 24.90 4.57
CA ALA A 600 -22.40 25.10 5.45
C ALA A 600 -22.30 23.95 6.45
N ALA A 601 -21.07 23.51 6.74
CA ALA A 601 -20.80 22.53 7.79
C ALA A 601 -19.64 23.01 8.66
N PHE A 602 -19.71 22.67 9.93
CA PHE A 602 -18.68 22.96 10.92
C PHE A 602 -18.49 21.76 11.84
N ARG A 603 -17.21 21.43 12.15
CA ARG A 603 -16.87 20.42 13.15
C ARG A 603 -15.81 20.95 14.10
N TYR A 604 -16.01 20.71 15.37
CA TYR A 604 -15.03 20.84 16.44
C TYR A 604 -14.62 19.45 16.91
N SER A 605 -13.32 19.19 16.95
CA SER A 605 -12.77 17.92 17.42
C SER A 605 -11.66 18.20 18.43
N ASP A 606 -11.75 17.57 19.61
CA ASP A 606 -10.77 17.69 20.70
C ASP A 606 -10.04 16.36 20.87
N TYR A 607 -8.76 16.35 20.48
CA TYR A 607 -7.90 15.17 20.49
C TYR A 607 -6.99 15.15 21.72
N ASN A 608 -6.92 14.02 22.38
CA ASN A 608 -5.88 13.71 23.34
C ASN A 608 -4.82 12.81 22.63
N PRO A 609 -3.51 13.21 22.51
CA PRO A 609 -2.87 14.33 23.22
C PRO A 609 -2.69 15.62 22.39
N THR A 610 -3.19 15.72 21.16
CA THR A 610 -2.76 16.74 20.19
C THR A 610 -3.61 18.02 20.20
N GLY A 611 -4.63 18.12 21.07
CA GLY A 611 -5.47 19.29 21.26
C GLY A 611 -6.58 19.46 20.24
N SER A 612 -7.24 20.60 20.27
CA SER A 612 -8.45 20.85 19.50
C SER A 612 -8.19 21.39 18.10
N VAL A 613 -9.05 20.99 17.17
CA VAL A 613 -9.06 21.45 15.78
C VAL A 613 -10.47 21.78 15.32
N LYS A 614 -10.54 22.67 14.31
CA LYS A 614 -11.79 23.09 13.66
C LYS A 614 -11.70 22.81 12.17
N SER A 615 -12.72 22.16 11.63
CA SER A 615 -12.93 22.01 10.18
C SER A 615 -14.26 22.62 9.79
N TYR A 616 -14.34 23.13 8.57
CA TYR A 616 -15.54 23.76 8.04
C TYR A 616 -15.61 23.61 6.53
N GLU A 617 -16.84 23.73 6.02
CA GLU A 617 -17.15 23.65 4.60
C GLU A 617 -18.22 24.69 4.29
N PHE A 618 -18.09 25.32 3.13
CA PHE A 618 -19.12 26.14 2.50
C PHE A 618 -19.32 25.64 1.08
N ASP A 619 -20.55 25.45 0.69
CA ASP A 619 -20.91 24.94 -0.61
C ASP A 619 -22.06 25.73 -1.25
N ALA A 620 -22.08 25.67 -2.60
CA ALA A 620 -23.16 26.25 -3.38
C ALA A 620 -23.49 25.35 -4.58
N ARG A 621 -24.75 25.22 -4.88
CA ARG A 621 -25.28 24.55 -6.07
C ARG A 621 -26.21 25.44 -6.82
N TRP A 622 -26.04 25.52 -8.12
CA TRP A 622 -26.88 26.25 -9.02
C TRP A 622 -27.26 25.41 -10.22
N GLN A 623 -28.53 25.20 -10.38
CA GLN A 623 -29.09 24.48 -11.51
C GLN A 623 -29.96 25.48 -12.32
N PRO A 624 -29.36 26.15 -13.34
CA PRO A 624 -30.10 27.13 -14.15
C PRO A 624 -31.23 26.46 -14.93
N VAL A 625 -31.02 25.26 -15.38
CA VAL A 625 -32.00 24.41 -16.08
C VAL A 625 -31.81 22.96 -15.58
N GLN A 626 -32.86 22.13 -15.67
CA GLN A 626 -32.84 20.76 -15.17
C GLN A 626 -31.66 19.92 -15.68
N ALA A 627 -31.14 20.26 -16.85
CA ALA A 627 -30.04 19.51 -17.47
C ALA A 627 -28.63 19.90 -16.99
N LEU A 628 -28.46 21.06 -16.34
CA LEU A 628 -27.15 21.61 -15.98
C LEU A 628 -27.12 21.99 -14.50
N LEU A 629 -26.27 21.28 -13.75
CA LEU A 629 -25.90 21.61 -12.37
C LEU A 629 -24.48 22.20 -12.34
N ILE A 630 -24.31 23.40 -11.79
CA ILE A 630 -23.04 24.01 -11.45
C ILE A 630 -22.88 23.91 -9.95
N ARG A 631 -21.69 23.47 -9.51
CA ARG A 631 -21.41 23.24 -8.10
C ARG A 631 -20.03 23.79 -7.70
N GLY A 632 -19.91 24.23 -6.45
CA GLY A 632 -18.63 24.68 -5.92
C GLY A 632 -18.57 24.52 -4.42
N SER A 633 -17.39 24.25 -3.88
CA SER A 633 -17.15 24.16 -2.45
C SER A 633 -15.78 24.70 -2.06
N TYR A 634 -15.73 25.29 -0.86
CA TYR A 634 -14.50 25.60 -0.16
C TYR A 634 -14.48 24.90 1.20
N GLN A 635 -13.41 24.18 1.48
CA GLN A 635 -13.33 23.30 2.63
C GLN A 635 -12.00 23.48 3.35
N ARG A 636 -12.05 23.50 4.69
CA ARG A 636 -10.89 23.33 5.55
C ARG A 636 -10.97 21.96 6.21
N ALA A 637 -10.16 21.05 5.69
CA ALA A 637 -10.01 19.72 6.25
C ALA A 637 -8.81 19.66 7.20
N VAL A 638 -8.85 18.72 8.13
CA VAL A 638 -7.79 18.51 9.12
C VAL A 638 -7.49 17.01 9.27
N ARG A 639 -6.23 16.70 9.62
CA ARG A 639 -5.82 15.37 10.03
C ARG A 639 -5.03 15.47 11.33
N ALA A 640 -5.49 14.81 12.37
CA ALA A 640 -4.71 14.64 13.58
C ALA A 640 -3.55 13.67 13.32
N PRO A 641 -2.40 13.82 14.00
CA PRO A 641 -1.36 12.80 13.98
C PRO A 641 -1.93 11.43 14.36
N ASN A 642 -1.51 10.39 13.66
CA ASN A 642 -1.93 9.03 13.95
C ASN A 642 -1.07 8.38 15.06
N ILE A 643 -1.43 7.17 15.48
CA ILE A 643 -0.72 6.45 16.55
C ILE A 643 0.74 6.22 16.18
N GLY A 644 1.03 5.86 14.92
CA GLY A 644 2.39 5.63 14.45
C GLY A 644 3.23 6.89 14.49
N GLU A 645 2.69 8.01 14.04
CA GLU A 645 3.40 9.29 14.05
C GLU A 645 3.74 9.76 15.48
N LEU A 646 2.88 9.44 16.46
CA LEU A 646 3.07 9.83 17.87
C LEU A 646 3.90 8.83 18.67
N PHE A 647 3.66 7.52 18.48
CA PHE A 647 4.10 6.47 19.42
C PHE A 647 4.89 5.33 18.76
N SER A 648 5.27 5.43 17.46
CA SER A 648 6.12 4.39 16.86
C SER A 648 7.35 4.14 17.72
N PRO A 649 7.68 2.87 17.97
CA PRO A 649 8.98 2.53 18.50
C PRO A 649 10.06 2.96 17.52
N VAL A 650 11.29 3.06 17.99
CA VAL A 650 12.41 3.22 17.07
C VAL A 650 12.44 2.03 16.15
N THR A 651 12.19 2.28 14.86
CA THR A 651 12.25 1.28 13.79
C THR A 651 13.39 1.64 12.86
N GLY A 652 14.32 0.70 12.68
CA GLY A 652 15.42 0.91 11.76
C GLY A 652 15.01 0.67 10.32
N SER A 653 15.56 1.48 9.43
CA SER A 653 15.53 1.29 7.99
C SER A 653 16.94 1.33 7.43
N GLN A 654 17.14 0.85 6.22
CA GLN A 654 18.39 1.08 5.51
C GLN A 654 18.32 2.41 4.79
N LEU A 655 19.23 3.31 5.14
CA LEU A 655 19.40 4.61 4.49
C LEU A 655 20.59 4.56 3.54
N ALA A 656 20.35 4.51 2.25
CA ALA A 656 21.39 4.62 1.24
C ALA A 656 21.89 6.06 1.18
N ILE A 657 23.16 6.28 1.52
CA ILE A 657 23.81 7.60 1.45
C ILE A 657 24.87 7.68 0.35
N GLY A 658 25.24 6.53 -0.21
CA GLY A 658 26.22 6.41 -1.28
C GLY A 658 27.66 6.52 -0.78
N THR A 659 28.60 6.62 -1.74
CA THR A 659 30.03 6.74 -1.48
C THR A 659 30.56 8.02 -2.13
N PRO A 660 31.25 8.89 -1.37
CA PRO A 660 31.93 10.06 -1.94
C PRO A 660 33.03 9.65 -2.94
N PRO A 661 33.34 10.49 -3.94
CA PRO A 661 32.67 11.74 -4.32
C PRO A 661 31.43 11.57 -5.20
N ALA A 662 31.08 10.34 -5.60
CA ALA A 662 29.97 10.05 -6.52
C ALA A 662 28.60 10.31 -5.89
N ALA A 663 28.52 10.32 -4.56
CA ALA A 663 27.31 10.65 -3.79
C ALA A 663 27.70 11.46 -2.55
N ILE A 664 26.72 11.99 -1.82
CA ILE A 664 26.97 12.73 -0.58
C ILE A 664 27.78 11.87 0.40
N GLY A 665 27.39 10.63 0.61
CA GLY A 665 28.00 9.69 1.53
C GLY A 665 28.06 10.24 2.96
N ASP A 666 29.07 9.82 3.71
CA ASP A 666 29.40 10.49 4.98
C ASP A 666 30.23 11.75 4.69
N PRO A 667 29.76 12.95 5.06
CA PRO A 667 30.51 14.19 4.83
C PRO A 667 31.88 14.23 5.53
N CYS A 668 32.13 13.38 6.53
CA CYS A 668 33.42 13.25 7.22
C CYS A 668 34.45 12.41 6.46
N ASP A 669 34.03 11.66 5.44
CA ASP A 669 34.91 10.86 4.58
C ASP A 669 35.94 11.77 3.87
N ILE A 670 37.22 11.37 3.85
CA ILE A 670 38.25 12.15 3.18
C ILE A 670 38.02 12.33 1.68
N ARG A 671 37.23 11.47 1.06
CA ARG A 671 36.83 11.56 -0.36
C ARG A 671 35.67 12.54 -0.58
N SER A 672 35.01 12.99 0.49
CA SER A 672 33.85 13.88 0.40
C SER A 672 34.26 15.29 -0.05
N THR A 673 33.47 15.87 -0.96
CA THR A 673 33.62 17.28 -1.35
C THR A 673 33.46 18.23 -0.18
N ALA A 674 32.77 17.86 0.88
CA ALA A 674 32.67 18.61 2.13
C ALA A 674 34.03 18.71 2.83
N ARG A 675 34.85 17.66 2.83
CA ARG A 675 36.17 17.61 3.42
C ARG A 675 37.25 18.25 2.54
N THR A 676 37.11 18.14 1.22
CA THR A 676 38.10 18.64 0.24
C THR A 676 37.79 20.05 -0.24
N GLY A 677 36.62 20.61 0.06
CA GLY A 677 36.19 21.93 -0.32
C GLY A 677 36.75 23.05 0.56
N ILE A 678 36.36 24.30 0.25
CA ILE A 678 36.83 25.52 0.90
C ILE A 678 36.62 25.53 2.44
N ASN A 679 35.58 24.85 2.93
CA ASN A 679 35.23 24.73 4.33
C ASN A 679 35.72 23.41 4.97
N GLY A 680 36.65 22.70 4.34
CA GLY A 680 37.10 21.37 4.77
C GLY A 680 37.63 21.31 6.18
N ALA A 681 38.29 22.41 6.64
CA ALA A 681 38.82 22.53 8.01
C ALA A 681 37.69 22.61 9.05
N GLN A 682 36.63 23.35 8.78
CA GLN A 682 35.43 23.47 9.63
C GLN A 682 34.67 22.14 9.70
N VAL A 683 34.48 21.48 8.54
CA VAL A 683 33.90 20.13 8.49
C VAL A 683 34.73 19.13 9.30
N ARG A 684 36.07 19.16 9.17
CA ARG A 684 36.95 18.31 9.97
C ARG A 684 36.75 18.53 11.48
N GLY A 685 36.69 19.82 11.93
CA GLY A 685 36.42 20.18 13.30
C GLY A 685 35.10 19.62 13.81
N LEU A 686 34.03 19.72 13.02
CA LEU A 686 32.72 19.16 13.34
C LEU A 686 32.75 17.62 13.40
N CYS A 687 33.48 16.96 12.50
CA CYS A 687 33.63 15.51 12.50
C CYS A 687 34.31 14.99 13.79
N LEU A 688 35.35 15.73 14.28
CA LEU A 688 35.97 15.43 15.57
C LEU A 688 34.96 15.62 16.72
N ALA A 689 34.19 16.72 16.70
CA ALA A 689 33.16 16.98 17.69
C ALA A 689 32.03 15.95 17.69
N GLN A 690 31.80 15.25 16.58
CA GLN A 690 30.86 14.14 16.45
C GLN A 690 31.46 12.78 16.85
N GLY A 691 32.68 12.70 17.30
CA GLY A 691 33.27 11.52 17.89
C GLY A 691 34.17 10.69 16.96
N ILE A 692 34.54 11.20 15.78
CA ILE A 692 35.57 10.51 14.97
C ILE A 692 36.93 10.70 15.70
N PRO A 693 37.65 9.59 16.00
CA PRO A 693 38.93 9.66 16.68
C PRO A 693 39.95 10.53 15.94
N ALA A 694 40.68 11.40 16.65
CA ALA A 694 41.67 12.29 16.05
C ALA A 694 42.77 11.54 15.27
N ALA A 695 43.10 10.30 15.67
CA ALA A 695 44.05 9.46 14.96
C ALA A 695 43.51 8.91 13.63
N ALA A 696 42.17 8.85 13.48
CA ALA A 696 41.52 8.27 12.31
C ALA A 696 41.03 9.32 11.30
N ILE A 697 40.76 10.56 11.72
CA ILE A 697 40.05 11.58 10.93
C ILE A 697 40.69 11.88 9.57
N ASP A 698 42.00 11.83 9.45
CA ASP A 698 42.72 12.19 8.23
C ASP A 698 42.94 10.99 7.28
N ALA A 699 42.49 9.81 7.69
CA ALA A 699 42.38 8.62 6.86
C ALA A 699 40.95 8.05 6.82
N TYR A 700 39.98 8.73 7.45
CA TYR A 700 38.64 8.22 7.63
C TYR A 700 37.91 8.03 6.30
N GLN A 701 37.42 6.81 6.07
CA GLN A 701 36.54 6.47 4.97
C GLN A 701 35.32 5.71 5.50
N PHE A 702 34.16 6.08 5.02
CA PHE A 702 32.94 5.36 5.34
C PHE A 702 32.92 3.99 4.68
N ALA A 703 32.77 2.94 5.48
CA ALA A 703 33.01 1.56 5.07
C ALA A 703 31.89 0.94 4.23
N THR A 704 30.71 1.60 4.16
CA THR A 704 29.53 1.08 3.46
C THR A 704 28.92 2.16 2.56
N THR A 705 27.89 1.79 1.82
CA THR A 705 27.11 2.75 0.99
C THR A 705 25.80 3.17 1.65
N ALA A 706 25.52 2.60 2.81
CA ALA A 706 24.29 2.83 3.54
C ALA A 706 24.53 2.79 5.06
N THR A 707 23.69 3.49 5.80
CA THR A 707 23.67 3.50 7.27
C THR A 707 22.27 3.14 7.78
N GLY A 708 22.11 2.96 9.09
CA GLY A 708 20.79 2.84 9.72
C GLY A 708 20.01 4.16 9.62
N GLY A 709 18.71 4.07 9.30
CA GLY A 709 17.76 5.17 9.45
C GLY A 709 16.80 4.81 10.58
N ASN A 710 16.79 5.56 11.68
CA ASN A 710 15.96 5.28 12.85
C ASN A 710 14.70 6.15 12.83
N ILE A 711 13.60 5.61 12.30
CA ILE A 711 12.29 6.27 12.34
C ILE A 711 11.72 6.12 13.74
N GLN A 712 11.17 7.18 14.31
CA GLN A 712 10.56 7.16 15.64
C GLN A 712 9.38 8.14 15.75
N GLY A 713 8.43 7.83 16.64
CA GLY A 713 7.30 8.70 16.94
C GLY A 713 7.71 10.02 17.60
N ASN A 714 6.80 11.00 17.54
CA ASN A 714 7.00 12.33 18.14
C ASN A 714 5.70 12.87 18.73
N ASN A 715 5.64 13.00 20.05
CA ASN A 715 4.46 13.51 20.77
C ASN A 715 4.23 15.02 20.63
N ALA A 716 5.16 15.78 20.05
CA ALA A 716 5.06 17.22 19.84
C ALA A 716 4.39 17.59 18.50
N LEU A 717 3.89 16.62 17.74
CA LEU A 717 3.25 16.85 16.46
C LEU A 717 1.94 17.62 16.60
N THR A 718 1.70 18.50 15.62
CA THR A 718 0.44 19.24 15.46
C THR A 718 -0.34 18.72 14.26
N PRO A 719 -1.68 18.91 14.24
CA PRO A 719 -2.51 18.47 13.11
C PRO A 719 -2.14 19.12 11.78
N GLU A 720 -2.20 18.33 10.70
CA GLU A 720 -2.15 18.82 9.33
C GLU A 720 -3.44 19.59 8.99
N LYS A 721 -3.34 20.57 8.11
CA LYS A 721 -4.45 21.40 7.65
C LYS A 721 -4.45 21.47 6.13
N ALA A 722 -5.59 21.16 5.50
CA ALA A 722 -5.78 21.29 4.07
C ALA A 722 -6.85 22.33 3.76
N ASN A 723 -6.57 23.25 2.84
CA ASN A 723 -7.59 24.08 2.21
C ASN A 723 -7.86 23.49 0.82
N THR A 724 -9.12 23.17 0.56
CA THR A 724 -9.57 22.57 -0.69
C THR A 724 -10.61 23.48 -1.34
N PHE A 725 -10.44 23.74 -2.62
CA PHE A 725 -11.39 24.41 -3.46
C PHE A 725 -11.79 23.49 -4.61
N ASN A 726 -13.09 23.28 -4.80
CA ASN A 726 -13.64 22.52 -5.92
C ASN A 726 -14.64 23.39 -6.67
N VAL A 727 -14.65 23.29 -7.99
CA VAL A 727 -15.69 23.84 -8.86
C VAL A 727 -15.92 22.91 -10.04
N GLY A 728 -17.16 22.71 -10.41
CA GLY A 728 -17.48 21.80 -11.50
C GLY A 728 -18.90 21.96 -12.00
N PHE A 729 -19.20 21.19 -13.01
CA PHE A 729 -20.56 21.09 -13.53
C PHE A 729 -20.91 19.67 -13.95
N VAL A 730 -22.17 19.35 -13.86
CA VAL A 730 -22.78 18.11 -14.35
C VAL A 730 -23.81 18.47 -15.41
N PHE A 731 -23.67 17.91 -16.58
CA PHE A 731 -24.58 18.07 -17.69
C PHE A 731 -25.28 16.73 -18.00
N ASN A 732 -26.56 16.67 -17.74
CA ASN A 732 -27.39 15.48 -17.91
C ASN A 732 -28.65 15.82 -18.71
N PRO A 733 -28.51 16.08 -20.01
CA PRO A 733 -29.58 16.49 -20.87
C PRO A 733 -30.57 15.38 -21.14
N LYS A 734 -31.83 15.73 -21.23
CA LYS A 734 -32.91 14.82 -21.74
C LYS A 734 -33.16 15.15 -23.21
N PHE A 735 -32.34 14.62 -24.11
CA PHE A 735 -32.52 14.76 -25.53
C PHE A 735 -33.69 13.86 -26.02
N SER A 736 -34.48 14.35 -26.93
CA SER A 736 -35.53 13.57 -27.62
C SER A 736 -34.94 12.58 -28.64
N THR A 737 -33.72 12.82 -29.10
CA THR A 737 -33.01 11.95 -30.02
C THR A 737 -32.49 10.72 -29.30
N PRO A 738 -32.86 9.49 -29.66
CA PRO A 738 -32.43 8.27 -28.93
C PRO A 738 -30.93 8.14 -28.77
N TRP A 739 -30.16 8.48 -29.79
CA TRP A 739 -28.67 8.41 -29.77
C TRP A 739 -28.01 9.31 -28.73
N LEU A 740 -28.68 10.34 -28.23
CA LEU A 740 -28.19 11.28 -27.25
C LEU A 740 -28.91 11.20 -25.91
N SER A 741 -30.01 10.47 -25.81
CA SER A 741 -30.88 10.42 -24.64
C SER A 741 -30.19 9.87 -23.37
N GLY A 742 -29.19 9.00 -23.55
CA GLY A 742 -28.43 8.39 -22.45
C GLY A 742 -27.08 9.05 -22.19
N PHE A 743 -26.86 10.28 -22.66
CA PHE A 743 -25.59 11.00 -22.46
C PHE A 743 -25.56 11.71 -21.12
N SER A 744 -24.46 11.61 -20.38
CA SER A 744 -24.15 12.43 -19.20
C SER A 744 -22.66 12.76 -19.16
N PHE A 745 -22.35 13.96 -18.66
CA PHE A 745 -21.01 14.50 -18.67
C PHE A 745 -20.77 15.33 -17.41
N SER A 746 -19.62 15.13 -16.75
CA SER A 746 -19.20 16.02 -15.66
C SER A 746 -17.73 16.43 -15.80
N VAL A 747 -17.43 17.65 -15.35
CA VAL A 747 -16.09 18.19 -15.22
C VAL A 747 -15.96 18.83 -13.87
N ASP A 748 -14.93 18.47 -13.14
CA ASP A 748 -14.65 19.02 -11.81
C ASP A 748 -13.16 19.40 -11.70
N TYR A 749 -12.89 20.67 -11.45
CA TYR A 749 -11.58 21.18 -11.06
C TYR A 749 -11.42 21.10 -9.56
N TYR A 750 -10.25 20.68 -9.10
CA TYR A 750 -9.88 20.68 -7.68
C TYR A 750 -8.54 21.38 -7.45
N ASN A 751 -8.38 21.99 -6.27
CA ASN A 751 -7.14 22.55 -5.76
C ASN A 751 -7.03 22.25 -4.27
N ILE A 752 -6.02 21.50 -3.86
CA ILE A 752 -5.80 21.04 -2.48
C ILE A 752 -4.43 21.54 -2.02
N LYS A 753 -4.40 22.29 -0.91
CA LYS A 753 -3.18 22.83 -0.31
C LYS A 753 -3.05 22.36 1.12
N ILE A 754 -2.10 21.44 1.38
CA ILE A 754 -1.83 20.88 2.71
C ILE A 754 -0.64 21.63 3.32
N ARG A 755 -0.78 22.00 4.59
CA ARG A 755 0.26 22.66 5.41
C ARG A 755 0.50 21.87 6.68
N ASN A 756 1.68 22.03 7.28
CA ASN A 756 2.13 21.25 8.44
C ASN A 756 2.13 19.74 8.14
N VAL A 757 2.53 19.36 6.95
CA VAL A 757 2.59 17.95 6.53
C VAL A 757 3.47 17.16 7.49
N ILE A 758 2.92 16.07 8.05
CA ILE A 758 3.65 15.17 8.93
C ILE A 758 4.41 14.16 8.07
N SER A 759 5.73 14.16 8.23
CA SER A 759 6.62 13.23 7.53
C SER A 759 7.90 13.05 8.34
N THR A 760 8.67 12.02 8.01
CA THR A 760 10.05 11.88 8.53
C THR A 760 11.01 12.75 7.75
N ILE A 761 12.04 13.26 8.42
CA ILE A 761 13.12 13.97 7.73
C ILE A 761 14.01 12.97 6.99
N ASN A 762 14.37 13.28 5.76
CA ASN A 762 15.30 12.44 4.99
C ASN A 762 16.70 12.52 5.59
N GLY A 763 17.37 11.39 5.80
CA GLY A 763 18.69 11.35 6.41
C GLY A 763 19.78 12.07 5.61
N LEU A 764 19.70 12.11 4.28
CA LEU A 764 20.59 12.94 3.46
C LEU A 764 20.39 14.43 3.75
N THR A 765 19.16 14.85 4.02
CA THR A 765 18.84 16.23 4.43
C THR A 765 19.44 16.53 5.81
N VAL A 766 19.39 15.57 6.74
CA VAL A 766 20.04 15.69 8.05
C VAL A 766 21.54 15.91 7.87
N LEU A 767 22.21 15.11 7.05
CA LEU A 767 23.64 15.28 6.76
C LEU A 767 23.93 16.63 6.11
N ALA A 768 23.16 17.03 5.10
CA ALA A 768 23.35 18.30 4.39
C ALA A 768 23.24 19.49 5.36
N LYS A 769 22.26 19.48 6.26
CA LYS A 769 22.03 20.56 7.23
C LYS A 769 23.08 20.58 8.33
N CYS A 770 23.43 19.43 8.90
CA CYS A 770 24.45 19.34 9.93
C CYS A 770 25.80 19.84 9.44
N TYR A 771 26.24 19.37 8.27
CA TYR A 771 27.57 19.71 7.71
C TYR A 771 27.55 20.96 6.83
N ASN A 772 26.53 21.79 6.95
CA ASN A 772 26.40 23.09 6.27
C ASN A 772 26.52 23.04 4.73
N LEU A 773 26.06 21.94 4.11
CA LEU A 773 26.10 21.81 2.65
C LEU A 773 25.05 22.70 1.95
N ASP A 774 24.09 23.20 2.72
CA ASP A 774 23.00 24.10 2.26
C ASP A 774 23.01 25.49 2.96
N GLY A 775 24.03 25.81 3.77
CA GLY A 775 24.14 27.05 4.50
C GLY A 775 23.43 27.09 5.86
N SER A 776 22.80 26.00 6.31
CA SER A 776 21.94 25.99 7.51
C SER A 776 22.70 25.87 8.84
N ASN A 777 23.99 25.48 8.84
CA ASN A 777 24.85 25.40 10.00
C ASN A 777 26.16 26.18 9.78
N SER A 778 26.05 27.48 9.51
CA SER A 778 27.18 28.33 9.14
C SER A 778 28.30 28.36 10.19
N GLY A 779 27.99 28.10 11.48
CA GLY A 779 28.94 28.00 12.56
C GLY A 779 29.57 26.61 12.73
N TYR A 780 29.22 25.63 11.94
CA TYR A 780 29.63 24.21 12.06
C TYR A 780 29.49 23.67 13.49
N SER A 781 28.39 24.06 14.16
CA SER A 781 28.15 23.69 15.56
C SER A 781 27.60 22.27 15.64
N ASN A 782 28.22 21.45 16.51
CA ASN A 782 27.66 20.13 16.83
C ASN A 782 26.35 20.21 17.64
N SER A 783 26.03 21.35 18.27
CA SER A 783 24.76 21.58 18.96
C SER A 783 23.61 21.90 18.00
N ASN A 784 23.86 21.99 16.70
CA ASN A 784 22.80 22.10 15.69
C ASN A 784 21.83 20.92 15.79
N GLU A 785 20.52 21.16 15.73
CA GLU A 785 19.47 20.16 15.91
C GLU A 785 19.61 18.94 14.97
N PHE A 786 20.07 19.14 13.73
CA PHE A 786 20.29 18.06 12.77
C PHE A 786 21.54 17.25 13.09
N CYS A 787 22.57 17.85 13.69
CA CYS A 787 23.78 17.13 14.11
C CYS A 787 23.50 16.17 15.27
N GLN A 788 22.54 16.49 16.14
CA GLN A 788 22.12 15.63 17.24
C GLN A 788 21.36 14.38 16.78
N LEU A 789 20.92 14.34 15.51
CA LEU A 789 20.26 13.17 14.90
C LEU A 789 21.26 12.13 14.38
N ILE A 790 22.56 12.45 14.34
CA ILE A 790 23.61 11.59 13.77
C ILE A 790 24.24 10.74 14.90
N GLN A 791 24.35 9.45 14.67
CA GLN A 791 24.94 8.50 15.61
C GLN A 791 26.17 7.83 15.00
N ARG A 792 27.30 7.88 15.71
CA ARG A 792 28.54 7.22 15.34
C ARG A 792 28.95 6.22 16.41
N ASP A 793 29.66 5.18 15.98
CA ASP A 793 30.28 4.22 16.89
C ASP A 793 31.62 4.74 17.43
N PRO A 794 32.26 4.06 18.39
CA PRO A 794 33.55 4.47 18.92
C PRO A 794 34.69 4.53 17.90
N THR A 795 34.55 3.90 16.74
CA THR A 795 35.53 3.99 15.63
C THR A 795 35.27 5.20 14.73
N GLY A 796 34.19 5.92 14.98
CA GLY A 796 33.74 7.08 14.19
C GLY A 796 32.85 6.74 12.99
N GLN A 797 32.58 5.46 12.73
CA GLN A 797 31.67 5.07 11.63
C GLN A 797 30.25 5.53 11.89
N LEU A 798 29.60 6.04 10.85
CA LEU A 798 28.20 6.44 10.89
C LEU A 798 27.31 5.20 10.97
N VAL A 799 26.67 4.97 12.10
CA VAL A 799 25.87 3.77 12.34
C VAL A 799 24.38 4.01 12.17
N ALA A 800 23.89 5.22 12.49
CA ALA A 800 22.49 5.56 12.27
C ALA A 800 22.27 7.08 12.16
N ILE A 801 21.14 7.45 11.52
CA ILE A 801 20.59 8.79 11.51
C ILE A 801 19.15 8.70 12.02
N ALA A 802 18.85 9.41 13.11
CA ALA A 802 17.49 9.49 13.61
C ALA A 802 16.61 10.30 12.65
N GLN A 803 15.41 9.78 12.37
CA GLN A 803 14.44 10.34 11.44
C GLN A 803 13.07 10.48 12.13
N PRO A 804 12.93 11.35 13.16
CA PRO A 804 11.67 11.53 13.86
C PRO A 804 10.61 12.07 12.90
N TYR A 805 9.33 11.78 13.21
CA TYR A 805 8.22 12.46 12.54
C TYR A 805 8.20 13.93 12.96
N LEU A 806 8.03 14.82 12.00
CA LEU A 806 7.98 16.28 12.18
C LEU A 806 6.87 16.88 11.31
N ASN A 807 6.36 18.05 11.71
CA ASN A 807 5.51 18.87 10.86
C ASN A 807 6.39 19.60 9.84
N LEU A 808 6.69 18.93 8.75
CA LEU A 808 7.55 19.43 7.68
C LEU A 808 6.71 20.13 6.60
N GLY A 809 7.25 20.96 5.81
CA GLY A 809 6.82 21.51 4.55
C GLY A 809 5.33 21.62 4.22
N ALA A 810 5.08 21.53 2.92
CA ALA A 810 3.75 21.64 2.34
C ALA A 810 3.58 20.73 1.14
N LEU A 811 2.31 20.41 0.80
CA LEU A 811 1.95 19.68 -0.40
C LEU A 811 0.78 20.40 -1.08
N ASP A 812 0.97 20.76 -2.35
CA ASP A 812 -0.04 21.44 -3.16
C ASP A 812 -0.31 20.61 -4.43
N THR A 813 -1.57 20.33 -4.71
CA THR A 813 -1.98 19.61 -5.93
C THR A 813 -3.26 20.18 -6.50
N ASP A 814 -3.32 20.22 -7.83
CA ASP A 814 -4.51 20.64 -8.56
C ASP A 814 -4.64 19.86 -9.88
N GLY A 815 -5.88 19.78 -10.37
CA GLY A 815 -6.18 19.07 -11.59
C GLY A 815 -7.65 19.09 -11.96
N VAL A 816 -7.99 18.30 -12.99
CA VAL A 816 -9.36 18.19 -13.51
C VAL A 816 -9.74 16.73 -13.63
N ASP A 817 -10.93 16.39 -13.15
CA ASP A 817 -11.57 15.10 -13.36
C ASP A 817 -12.72 15.24 -14.35
N VAL A 818 -12.77 14.36 -15.32
CA VAL A 818 -13.83 14.31 -16.34
C VAL A 818 -14.50 12.94 -16.33
N GLN A 819 -15.80 12.90 -16.30
CA GLN A 819 -16.58 11.69 -16.48
C GLN A 819 -17.52 11.85 -17.67
N VAL A 820 -17.55 10.85 -18.54
CA VAL A 820 -18.45 10.77 -19.69
C VAL A 820 -19.15 9.44 -19.63
N ASN A 821 -20.47 9.44 -19.65
CA ASN A 821 -21.26 8.23 -19.78
C ASN A 821 -22.24 8.39 -20.93
N TRP A 822 -22.38 7.36 -21.70
CA TRP A 822 -23.35 7.27 -22.76
C TRP A 822 -23.94 5.88 -22.84
N SER A 823 -25.22 5.80 -23.09
CA SER A 823 -25.89 4.53 -23.30
C SER A 823 -27.06 4.69 -24.25
N LEU A 824 -27.26 3.67 -25.07
CA LEU A 824 -28.34 3.61 -26.05
C LEU A 824 -29.04 2.27 -25.95
N LYS A 825 -30.32 2.26 -25.63
CA LYS A 825 -31.17 1.08 -25.88
C LYS A 825 -31.42 0.96 -27.39
N LEU A 826 -31.15 -0.19 -27.95
CA LEU A 826 -31.27 -0.41 -29.39
C LEU A 826 -32.74 -0.30 -29.87
N SER A 827 -33.71 -0.72 -29.06
CA SER A 827 -35.13 -0.52 -29.29
C SER A 827 -35.52 0.94 -29.47
N ASP A 828 -34.90 1.86 -28.69
CA ASP A 828 -35.20 3.30 -28.81
C ASP A 828 -34.70 3.88 -30.15
N ALA A 829 -33.68 3.25 -30.74
CA ALA A 829 -33.17 3.59 -32.07
C ALA A 829 -33.83 2.82 -33.21
N GLY A 830 -34.87 2.02 -32.94
CA GLY A 830 -35.55 1.17 -33.92
C GLY A 830 -34.75 -0.05 -34.37
N ILE A 831 -33.75 -0.48 -33.59
CA ILE A 831 -32.87 -1.62 -33.85
C ILE A 831 -33.25 -2.76 -32.93
N GLY A 832 -33.87 -3.83 -33.45
CA GLY A 832 -34.31 -4.97 -32.65
C GLY A 832 -35.55 -4.69 -31.79
N ASP A 833 -35.97 -5.70 -31.06
CA ASP A 833 -37.26 -5.75 -30.35
C ASP A 833 -37.13 -5.70 -28.82
N GLY A 834 -35.92 -5.55 -28.28
CA GLY A 834 -35.77 -5.90 -26.89
C GLY A 834 -34.71 -5.14 -26.06
N SER A 835 -34.05 -5.91 -25.22
CA SER A 835 -33.22 -5.50 -24.11
C SER A 835 -31.80 -5.02 -24.51
N GLY A 836 -31.44 -5.12 -25.80
CA GLY A 836 -30.10 -4.74 -26.26
C GLY A 836 -29.72 -3.28 -25.97
N LYS A 837 -28.58 -3.07 -25.32
CA LYS A 837 -28.04 -1.77 -24.94
C LYS A 837 -26.58 -1.69 -25.31
N ILE A 838 -26.16 -0.64 -26.00
CA ILE A 838 -24.76 -0.26 -26.17
C ILE A 838 -24.43 0.81 -25.11
N TYR A 839 -23.27 0.72 -24.51
CA TYR A 839 -22.81 1.73 -23.53
C TYR A 839 -21.34 2.06 -23.70
N ALA A 840 -20.99 3.28 -23.32
CA ALA A 840 -19.62 3.75 -23.19
C ALA A 840 -19.50 4.57 -21.92
N SER A 841 -18.45 4.32 -21.16
CA SER A 841 -18.10 5.12 -19.98
C SER A 841 -16.61 5.45 -19.99
N SER A 842 -16.26 6.66 -19.63
CA SER A 842 -14.86 7.10 -19.51
C SER A 842 -14.69 7.97 -18.27
N ALA A 843 -13.72 7.61 -17.44
CA ALA A 843 -13.22 8.44 -16.36
C ALA A 843 -11.79 8.89 -16.75
N ILE A 844 -11.56 10.20 -16.77
CA ILE A 844 -10.29 10.82 -17.19
C ILE A 844 -9.82 11.78 -16.10
N GLY A 845 -8.57 11.64 -15.67
CA GLY A 845 -7.91 12.56 -14.75
C GLY A 845 -6.76 13.29 -15.43
N TRP A 846 -6.73 14.59 -15.26
CA TRP A 846 -5.61 15.44 -15.63
C TRP A 846 -5.02 16.09 -14.40
N LEU A 847 -3.76 15.74 -14.08
CA LEU A 847 -3.00 16.31 -12.98
C LEU A 847 -2.18 17.48 -13.50
N ASN A 848 -2.43 18.69 -12.95
CA ASN A 848 -1.74 19.89 -13.37
C ASN A 848 -0.45 20.12 -12.57
N HIS A 849 -0.52 20.06 -11.24
CA HIS A 849 0.62 20.20 -10.34
C HIS A 849 0.54 19.18 -9.20
N TYR A 850 1.72 18.75 -8.78
CA TYR A 850 1.93 17.99 -7.53
C TYR A 850 3.23 18.50 -6.89
N LYS A 851 3.11 19.60 -6.13
CA LYS A 851 4.24 20.33 -5.56
C LYS A 851 4.47 19.91 -4.11
N VAL A 852 5.70 19.52 -3.81
CA VAL A 852 6.13 19.16 -2.46
C VAL A 852 7.21 20.14 -2.01
N GLN A 853 7.00 20.75 -0.86
CA GLN A 853 8.01 21.48 -0.11
C GLN A 853 8.41 20.61 1.08
N THR A 854 9.64 20.10 1.08
CA THR A 854 10.08 19.12 2.08
C THR A 854 10.30 19.74 3.45
N LEU A 855 10.74 21.02 3.49
CA LEU A 855 11.01 21.76 4.72
C LEU A 855 10.54 23.20 4.59
N PRO A 856 10.13 23.85 5.68
CA PRO A 856 9.81 25.28 5.66
C PRO A 856 10.99 26.11 5.09
N GLY A 857 10.67 27.05 4.19
CA GLY A 857 11.68 27.90 3.56
C GLY A 857 12.44 27.30 2.37
N THR A 858 12.29 25.98 2.09
CA THR A 858 12.88 25.38 0.89
C THR A 858 11.99 25.61 -0.35
N ALA A 859 12.60 25.52 -1.54
CA ALA A 859 11.84 25.60 -2.78
C ALA A 859 10.90 24.39 -2.95
N SER A 860 9.69 24.63 -3.45
CA SER A 860 8.78 23.54 -3.85
C SER A 860 9.27 22.89 -5.13
N GLN A 861 9.20 21.55 -5.18
CA GLN A 861 9.49 20.74 -6.36
C GLN A 861 8.18 20.17 -6.92
N ASP A 862 8.00 20.21 -8.24
CA ASP A 862 6.81 19.66 -8.90
C ASP A 862 7.10 18.27 -9.46
N PHE A 863 6.37 17.27 -8.96
CA PHE A 863 6.53 15.86 -9.30
C PHE A 863 5.53 15.36 -10.34
N VAL A 864 4.74 16.23 -10.95
CA VAL A 864 3.83 15.84 -12.03
C VAL A 864 4.60 15.18 -13.18
N GLY A 865 4.06 14.07 -13.68
CA GLY A 865 4.66 13.31 -14.77
C GLY A 865 5.90 12.51 -14.38
N THR A 866 6.14 12.27 -13.08
CA THR A 866 7.25 11.44 -12.61
C THR A 866 6.80 10.07 -12.10
N SER A 867 7.69 9.08 -12.21
CA SER A 867 7.56 7.78 -11.57
C SER A 867 8.41 7.73 -10.31
N THR A 868 7.76 7.41 -9.20
CA THR A 868 8.40 6.97 -7.96
C THR A 868 7.81 5.60 -7.64
N PRO A 869 8.58 4.60 -7.23
CA PRO A 869 8.04 3.30 -6.84
C PRO A 869 6.89 3.45 -5.84
N GLY A 870 5.74 2.83 -6.13
CA GLY A 870 4.52 2.92 -5.32
C GLY A 870 3.79 4.27 -5.37
N ARG A 871 4.24 5.23 -6.17
CA ARG A 871 3.55 6.53 -6.33
C ARG A 871 3.82 7.16 -7.70
N PRO A 872 3.31 6.58 -8.79
CA PRO A 872 3.34 7.22 -10.09
C PRO A 872 2.37 8.41 -10.11
N LEU A 873 2.80 9.52 -10.70
CA LEU A 873 2.01 10.76 -10.82
C LEU A 873 1.83 11.14 -12.30
N PRO A 874 1.15 10.32 -13.11
CA PRO A 874 0.97 10.61 -14.53
C PRO A 874 0.16 11.88 -14.72
N LYS A 875 0.54 12.68 -15.71
CA LYS A 875 -0.22 13.88 -16.08
C LYS A 875 -1.63 13.54 -16.59
N TRP A 876 -1.77 12.37 -17.24
CA TRP A 876 -3.04 11.86 -17.75
C TRP A 876 -3.23 10.41 -17.35
N LYS A 877 -4.38 10.08 -16.82
CA LYS A 877 -4.82 8.71 -16.55
C LYS A 877 -6.28 8.56 -16.98
N ALA A 878 -6.63 7.46 -17.62
CA ALA A 878 -7.99 7.21 -18.08
C ALA A 878 -8.40 5.75 -17.95
N LEU A 879 -9.65 5.53 -17.66
CA LEU A 879 -10.33 4.25 -17.70
C LEU A 879 -11.56 4.38 -18.61
N THR A 880 -11.55 3.69 -19.76
CA THR A 880 -12.65 3.72 -20.71
C THR A 880 -13.20 2.32 -20.92
N THR A 881 -14.50 2.17 -20.85
CA THR A 881 -15.20 0.90 -21.10
C THR A 881 -16.24 1.14 -22.19
N VAL A 882 -16.27 0.26 -23.18
CA VAL A 882 -17.31 0.21 -24.22
C VAL A 882 -17.87 -1.19 -24.24
N GLY A 883 -19.18 -1.34 -24.30
CA GLY A 883 -19.79 -2.66 -24.27
C GLY A 883 -21.20 -2.69 -24.84
N TYR A 884 -21.65 -3.92 -25.00
CA TYR A 884 -23.00 -4.29 -25.32
C TYR A 884 -23.57 -5.15 -24.19
N SER A 885 -24.81 -4.97 -23.83
CA SER A 885 -25.54 -5.83 -22.89
C SER A 885 -26.98 -6.06 -23.34
N SER A 886 -27.47 -7.25 -23.10
CA SER A 886 -28.86 -7.63 -23.20
C SER A 886 -29.26 -8.40 -21.95
N ASP A 887 -30.50 -8.91 -21.90
CA ASP A 887 -30.95 -9.73 -20.75
C ASP A 887 -30.24 -11.09 -20.67
N VAL A 888 -29.62 -11.56 -21.75
CA VAL A 888 -28.98 -12.88 -21.85
C VAL A 888 -27.46 -12.76 -21.92
N PHE A 889 -26.95 -11.76 -22.62
CA PHE A 889 -25.52 -11.69 -22.95
C PHE A 889 -24.97 -10.27 -22.82
N GLY A 890 -23.79 -10.16 -22.24
CA GLY A 890 -22.99 -8.94 -22.16
C GLY A 890 -21.57 -9.17 -22.64
N VAL A 891 -21.00 -8.18 -23.36
CA VAL A 891 -19.58 -8.16 -23.72
C VAL A 891 -19.07 -6.75 -23.68
N GLY A 892 -17.83 -6.56 -23.21
CA GLY A 892 -17.22 -5.24 -23.15
C GLY A 892 -15.71 -5.28 -23.31
N LEU A 893 -15.19 -4.16 -23.79
CA LEU A 893 -13.77 -3.87 -23.91
C LEU A 893 -13.44 -2.74 -22.95
N ARG A 894 -12.41 -2.92 -22.14
CA ARG A 894 -11.88 -1.93 -21.20
C ARG A 894 -10.49 -1.50 -21.63
N TRP A 895 -10.27 -0.19 -21.74
CA TRP A 895 -8.97 0.42 -22.00
C TRP A 895 -8.52 1.16 -20.75
N ARG A 896 -7.35 0.78 -20.24
CA ARG A 896 -6.66 1.41 -19.12
C ARG A 896 -5.45 2.17 -19.68
N TYR A 897 -5.46 3.49 -19.53
CA TYR A 897 -4.42 4.37 -20.02
C TYR A 897 -3.68 5.06 -18.88
N GLN A 898 -2.37 5.02 -18.92
CA GLN A 898 -1.49 5.83 -18.11
C GLN A 898 -0.49 6.58 -19.00
N GLY A 899 -0.43 7.91 -18.85
CA GLY A 899 0.48 8.78 -19.60
C GLY A 899 1.95 8.45 -19.32
N LYS A 900 2.84 8.97 -20.16
CA LYS A 900 4.29 8.84 -19.97
C LYS A 900 4.72 9.41 -18.62
N LEU A 901 5.75 8.80 -18.02
CA LEU A 901 6.39 9.25 -16.80
C LEU A 901 7.88 9.47 -17.03
N ARG A 902 8.43 10.57 -16.55
CA ARG A 902 9.86 10.76 -16.36
C ARG A 902 10.29 10.00 -15.11
N ASP A 903 11.55 9.63 -15.00
CA ASP A 903 12.07 9.12 -13.74
C ASP A 903 12.11 10.24 -12.69
N ILE A 904 11.99 9.91 -11.40
CA ILE A 904 12.01 10.88 -10.32
C ILE A 904 13.30 11.72 -10.30
N SER A 905 14.42 11.17 -10.81
CA SER A 905 15.70 11.89 -10.94
C SER A 905 15.58 13.15 -11.80
N ALA A 906 14.59 13.23 -12.71
CA ALA A 906 14.27 14.43 -13.44
C ALA A 906 13.98 15.66 -12.55
N VAL A 907 13.53 15.44 -11.34
CA VAL A 907 13.22 16.49 -10.35
C VAL A 907 14.29 16.55 -9.26
N THR A 908 14.74 15.39 -8.78
CA THR A 908 15.67 15.30 -7.63
C THR A 908 17.14 15.44 -8.03
N SER A 909 17.50 15.10 -9.26
CA SER A 909 18.88 15.14 -9.78
C SER A 909 18.89 15.37 -11.29
N PRO A 910 18.45 16.55 -11.81
CA PRO A 910 18.22 16.76 -13.25
C PRO A 910 19.47 16.55 -14.12
N ALA A 911 20.67 16.78 -13.57
CA ALA A 911 21.93 16.57 -14.27
C ALA A 911 22.26 15.09 -14.52
N ALA A 912 21.58 14.17 -13.80
CA ALA A 912 21.72 12.72 -13.89
C ALA A 912 20.35 12.06 -14.11
N GLU A 913 19.48 12.68 -14.91
CA GLU A 913 18.14 12.16 -15.22
C GLU A 913 18.23 10.78 -15.84
N GLN A 914 17.49 9.85 -15.26
CA GLN A 914 17.40 8.47 -15.72
C GLN A 914 16.23 8.28 -16.71
N VAL A 915 16.23 7.12 -17.38
CA VAL A 915 15.19 6.79 -18.35
C VAL A 915 13.82 6.67 -17.67
N GLY A 916 12.85 7.39 -18.22
CA GLY A 916 11.45 7.33 -17.79
C GLY A 916 10.65 6.21 -18.46
N VAL A 917 9.38 6.12 -18.12
CA VAL A 917 8.43 5.12 -18.62
C VAL A 917 7.58 5.69 -19.75
N LYS A 918 7.48 4.95 -20.86
CA LYS A 918 6.60 5.27 -22.00
C LYS A 918 5.12 5.16 -21.58
N PRO A 919 4.18 5.75 -22.35
CA PRO A 919 2.76 5.56 -22.09
C PRO A 919 2.40 4.07 -22.00
N TYR A 920 1.60 3.73 -20.99
CA TYR A 920 1.22 2.36 -20.69
C TYR A 920 -0.26 2.15 -20.99
N ASN A 921 -0.56 1.25 -21.93
CA ASN A 921 -1.91 0.93 -22.37
C ASN A 921 -2.18 -0.54 -22.11
N LEU A 922 -3.26 -0.84 -21.43
CA LEU A 922 -3.78 -2.19 -21.24
C LEU A 922 -5.20 -2.27 -21.78
N PHE A 923 -5.52 -3.40 -22.41
CA PHE A 923 -6.84 -3.71 -22.90
C PHE A 923 -7.33 -5.00 -22.29
N ASP A 924 -8.55 -4.98 -21.77
CA ASP A 924 -9.20 -6.15 -21.19
C ASP A 924 -10.52 -6.39 -21.90
N ILE A 925 -10.88 -7.66 -22.13
CA ILE A 925 -12.18 -8.06 -22.64
C ILE A 925 -12.89 -8.87 -21.57
N PHE A 926 -14.19 -8.65 -21.42
CA PHE A 926 -15.02 -9.37 -20.46
C PHE A 926 -16.39 -9.69 -21.08
N SER A 927 -17.01 -10.75 -20.58
CA SER A 927 -18.33 -11.16 -20.98
C SER A 927 -19.13 -11.73 -19.82
N THR A 928 -20.44 -11.64 -19.92
CA THR A 928 -21.42 -12.26 -19.03
C THR A 928 -22.45 -13.01 -19.86
N LEU A 929 -22.95 -14.13 -19.35
CA LEU A 929 -23.97 -14.94 -19.97
C LEU A 929 -24.97 -15.37 -18.88
N ASP A 930 -26.19 -14.87 -18.96
CA ASP A 930 -27.30 -15.27 -18.11
C ASP A 930 -28.00 -16.50 -18.74
N ILE A 931 -27.69 -17.68 -18.17
CA ILE A 931 -28.26 -18.95 -18.64
C ILE A 931 -29.77 -19.01 -18.32
N ASN A 932 -30.11 -18.50 -17.15
CA ASN A 932 -31.46 -18.31 -16.64
C ASN A 932 -31.44 -17.33 -15.46
N ASP A 933 -32.58 -17.07 -14.84
CA ASP A 933 -32.72 -16.12 -13.71
C ASP A 933 -31.86 -16.52 -12.50
N ASN A 934 -31.47 -17.78 -12.38
CA ASN A 934 -30.73 -18.36 -11.27
C ASN A 934 -29.25 -18.53 -11.54
N LEU A 935 -28.76 -18.57 -12.78
CA LEU A 935 -27.38 -18.85 -13.15
C LEU A 935 -26.82 -17.86 -14.15
N GLN A 936 -25.83 -17.12 -13.75
CA GLN A 936 -25.00 -16.27 -14.59
C GLN A 936 -23.57 -16.81 -14.66
N LEU A 937 -23.05 -16.95 -15.86
CA LEU A 937 -21.64 -17.20 -16.13
C LEU A 937 -20.94 -15.89 -16.49
N ARG A 938 -19.68 -15.77 -16.13
CA ARG A 938 -18.84 -14.64 -16.54
C ARG A 938 -17.44 -15.10 -16.87
N GLY A 939 -16.77 -14.35 -17.72
CA GLY A 939 -15.39 -14.62 -18.07
C GLY A 939 -14.73 -13.42 -18.73
N GLY A 940 -13.40 -13.44 -18.75
CA GLY A 940 -12.65 -12.35 -19.38
C GLY A 940 -11.18 -12.67 -19.53
N ILE A 941 -10.51 -11.82 -20.32
CA ILE A 941 -9.07 -11.82 -20.50
C ILE A 941 -8.56 -10.43 -20.12
N THR A 942 -7.65 -10.37 -19.18
CA THR A 942 -6.95 -9.13 -18.81
C THR A 942 -5.62 -9.05 -19.52
N ASN A 943 -5.17 -7.84 -19.83
CA ASN A 943 -3.97 -7.57 -20.63
C ASN A 943 -3.98 -8.38 -21.95
N LEU A 944 -5.04 -8.18 -22.73
CA LEU A 944 -5.35 -8.96 -23.96
C LEU A 944 -4.15 -9.10 -24.91
N PHE A 945 -3.32 -8.06 -25.01
CA PHE A 945 -2.17 -8.00 -25.93
C PHE A 945 -0.83 -8.39 -25.29
N ASP A 946 -0.87 -8.96 -24.06
CA ASP A 946 0.32 -9.37 -23.29
C ASP A 946 1.38 -8.26 -23.19
N LYS A 947 0.94 -7.05 -22.85
CA LYS A 947 1.81 -5.89 -22.68
C LYS A 947 2.86 -6.18 -21.61
N GLY A 948 4.13 -6.12 -21.99
CA GLY A 948 5.25 -6.44 -21.09
C GLY A 948 5.47 -5.42 -19.96
N ILE A 949 6.25 -5.85 -18.98
CA ILE A 949 6.62 -5.10 -17.78
C ILE A 949 7.53 -3.93 -18.18
N PRO A 950 7.22 -2.67 -17.78
CA PRO A 950 8.09 -1.55 -18.08
C PRO A 950 9.26 -1.46 -17.08
N PHE A 951 10.40 -0.96 -17.57
CA PHE A 951 11.54 -0.67 -16.73
C PHE A 951 11.34 0.68 -15.99
N VAL A 952 11.55 0.68 -14.67
CA VAL A 952 11.52 1.86 -13.79
C VAL A 952 12.90 2.01 -13.15
N ALA A 953 13.69 2.95 -13.63
CA ALA A 953 15.10 3.09 -13.28
C ALA A 953 15.34 3.34 -11.77
N SER A 954 14.48 4.13 -11.12
CA SER A 954 14.55 4.43 -9.68
C SER A 954 14.09 3.30 -8.77
N SER A 955 13.54 2.22 -9.32
CA SER A 955 13.10 1.07 -8.52
C SER A 955 14.24 0.09 -8.28
N GLN A 956 14.41 -0.36 -7.04
CA GLN A 956 15.39 -1.41 -6.70
C GLN A 956 15.16 -2.72 -7.49
N ASN A 957 13.91 -3.01 -7.82
CA ASN A 957 13.53 -4.22 -8.56
C ASN A 957 13.45 -3.97 -10.08
N GLY A 958 13.89 -2.80 -10.57
CA GLY A 958 13.81 -2.41 -11.97
C GLY A 958 12.41 -2.17 -12.51
N THR A 959 11.36 -2.35 -11.69
CA THR A 959 9.95 -2.08 -12.01
C THR A 959 9.16 -1.78 -10.76
N ASP A 960 7.90 -1.39 -10.91
CA ASP A 960 6.97 -1.11 -9.80
C ASP A 960 5.77 -2.07 -9.84
N PRO A 961 5.81 -3.18 -9.06
CA PRO A 961 4.73 -4.16 -9.04
C PRO A 961 3.39 -3.63 -8.54
N GLY A 962 3.38 -2.54 -7.76
CA GLY A 962 2.15 -1.88 -7.32
C GLY A 962 1.44 -1.10 -8.43
N THR A 963 2.18 -0.73 -9.47
CA THR A 963 1.68 0.12 -10.56
C THR A 963 1.45 -0.62 -11.86
N TYR A 964 2.34 -1.54 -12.23
CA TYR A 964 2.36 -2.20 -13.53
C TYR A 964 1.94 -3.66 -13.43
N ASP A 965 1.41 -4.19 -14.53
CA ASP A 965 1.02 -5.59 -14.60
C ASP A 965 2.24 -6.51 -14.64
N MET A 966 2.43 -7.30 -13.58
CA MET A 966 3.50 -8.29 -13.46
C MET A 966 3.09 -9.68 -14.00
N VAL A 967 1.78 -9.91 -14.13
CA VAL A 967 1.24 -11.22 -14.52
C VAL A 967 1.32 -11.44 -16.03
N GLY A 968 1.06 -10.39 -16.81
CA GLY A 968 0.85 -10.46 -18.25
C GLY A 968 -0.58 -10.90 -18.60
N ARG A 969 -0.79 -11.43 -19.80
CA ARG A 969 -2.11 -11.89 -20.23
C ARG A 969 -2.63 -12.99 -19.29
N SER A 970 -3.81 -12.76 -18.71
CA SER A 970 -4.45 -13.69 -17.79
C SER A 970 -5.95 -13.80 -18.09
N PHE A 971 -6.60 -14.86 -17.62
CA PHE A 971 -8.02 -15.08 -17.80
C PHE A 971 -8.70 -15.36 -16.47
N TYR A 972 -10.01 -15.20 -16.47
CA TYR A 972 -10.87 -15.63 -15.37
C TYR A 972 -12.19 -16.20 -15.91
N VAL A 973 -12.76 -17.11 -15.16
CA VAL A 973 -14.12 -17.62 -15.35
C VAL A 973 -14.83 -17.70 -14.01
N GLY A 974 -16.11 -17.40 -13.98
CA GLY A 974 -16.91 -17.44 -12.76
C GLY A 974 -18.36 -17.81 -13.03
N ALA A 975 -19.01 -18.26 -11.98
CA ALA A 975 -20.43 -18.59 -11.97
C ALA A 975 -21.09 -17.99 -10.73
N LYS A 976 -22.24 -17.38 -10.93
CA LYS A 976 -23.09 -16.81 -9.87
C LYS A 976 -24.45 -17.49 -9.90
N PHE A 977 -24.80 -18.09 -8.79
CA PHE A 977 -26.09 -18.74 -8.56
C PHE A 977 -26.93 -17.89 -7.63
N LYS A 978 -28.23 -17.84 -7.89
CA LYS A 978 -29.24 -17.18 -7.04
C LYS A 978 -30.41 -18.15 -6.84
N PHE A 979 -30.88 -18.33 -5.62
CA PHE A 979 -31.97 -19.21 -5.25
C PHE A 979 -32.96 -18.47 -4.36
#